data_0f13b897612fa9749cdf6423d5917797
#
_entry.id   0f13b897612fa9749cdf6423d5917797
#
_cell.length_a   1.000
_cell.length_b   1.000
_cell.length_c   1.000
_cell.angle_alpha   90.00
_cell.angle_beta   90.00
_cell.angle_gamma   90.00
#
_symmetry.space_group_name_H-M   'P 1'
#
loop_
_entity.id
_entity.type
_entity.pdbx_description
1 polymer ?
#
loop_
_entity_poly.entity_id
_entity_poly.type
_entity_poly.pdbx_seq_one_letter_code
_entity_poly.pdbx_strand_id
1 'polypeptide(L)'
;MHQYVEIAVNVPRVSGVFHYHLPPELAGQVEVGHLVEVPFGRQRVQGVVLGFIQEPAVSETRPVLNLIDPQAVLTWAQIALAQSLSRETLSPLADCIGLMLPPGLGQQADTLYTLARDKSAASDRRLTDLQLRILAVLEKRGPLRGRQIDRALPRVNWRASARSLVRRSLVSTEPVLLPPRVKPKAVNTVQLACAPDVAEQQLPHLGRARSAALERRSAMLRFLIREPGPVDVSWVYAESGGNSADLRKLSDLGLVLLGESEIWRDPLGDIKYTPAEPPPLTRDQQRCWDEIKDGLRAALDHQPAPPYLLHGVTGSGKTELYLRAVEYVIQQGRQAIILVPEIALTPQAVRRFLARFPGQVGLVHSQLSAGERYDTWRRARGGELGVVVGPRSALFTPLPKIGLIVLDECHDDSYYQSDPPFYQARQAAVAYAGITGAVCLLGSATPNVTSTFRAASGEWRYLRLPSRILAHRQAIEAQAKEMGVISRYEPLEGQAASQDLPPVVVVDMREELKLGNRSIFSKVLQVELAQVLAEKRQAILFLNRRGTATYVFCRDCGHTLKCPRCDLPLTYHGAQQALTCHHCGYQRKMPKRCPVCKSTRIRQYGTGTERVEAEVQSLFPQARTLRWDFETTRKKGAHEAILSSFSAQRADILVGTQMLAKGLDLPLVTLVGVVLADVGLNLPDYRASERTFQVLTQVAGRAGRSPLGGKVILQTFQPEHYVLQAAARHNYRGFYHQELDYRRQLGYPPYQRLVRLEYRHVREAEAERMAKMMVGNIKSWIDSGGYRATEIVGPVPCFYARLGGQYRWQIVLRGPELLSLLRGRSLGEWRIEVNPPSLL
;
A
#
# COMPACT_ATOMS: atom_id res chain seq x y z
N MET A 1 -22.41 -40.73 2.06
CA MET A 1 -21.73 -40.06 3.17
C MET A 1 -21.70 -38.61 2.86
N HIS A 2 -22.11 -37.73 3.80
CA HIS A 2 -21.98 -36.30 3.60
C HIS A 2 -20.49 -35.89 3.61
N GLN A 3 -20.08 -35.07 2.62
CA GLN A 3 -18.76 -34.46 2.67
C GLN A 3 -18.85 -33.19 3.52
N TYR A 4 -18.03 -33.08 4.55
CA TYR A 4 -17.99 -31.90 5.43
C TYR A 4 -16.84 -30.99 5.06
N VAL A 5 -17.06 -29.69 5.21
CA VAL A 5 -16.10 -28.65 4.88
C VAL A 5 -15.96 -27.62 6.00
N GLU A 6 -14.75 -27.16 6.20
CA GLU A 6 -14.44 -26.00 7.04
C GLU A 6 -14.53 -24.74 6.23
N ILE A 7 -15.26 -23.74 6.73
CA ILE A 7 -15.50 -22.47 6.03
C ILE A 7 -15.21 -21.29 6.94
N ALA A 8 -14.41 -20.35 6.44
CA ALA A 8 -14.29 -19.03 7.03
C ALA A 8 -15.38 -18.12 6.47
N VAL A 9 -16.31 -17.71 7.32
CA VAL A 9 -17.46 -16.88 6.91
C VAL A 9 -17.12 -15.41 6.94
N ASN A 10 -17.56 -14.66 5.93
CA ASN A 10 -17.37 -13.21 5.83
C ASN A 10 -18.42 -12.46 6.67
N VAL A 11 -18.30 -12.56 7.98
CA VAL A 11 -19.15 -11.85 8.93
C VAL A 11 -18.27 -10.98 9.84
N PRO A 12 -18.48 -9.66 9.90
CA PRO A 12 -17.67 -8.78 10.74
C PRO A 12 -17.67 -9.21 12.20
N ARG A 13 -16.49 -9.19 12.84
CA ARG A 13 -16.27 -9.54 14.26
C ARG A 13 -16.53 -11.02 14.63
N VAL A 14 -16.78 -11.87 13.67
CA VAL A 14 -16.88 -13.32 13.92
C VAL A 14 -15.49 -13.90 13.75
N SER A 15 -15.00 -14.53 14.81
CA SER A 15 -13.75 -15.27 14.80
C SER A 15 -14.05 -16.76 14.79
N GLY A 16 -13.27 -17.53 14.03
CA GLY A 16 -13.38 -18.98 13.98
C GLY A 16 -13.72 -19.52 12.60
N VAL A 17 -13.72 -20.82 12.53
CA VAL A 17 -14.05 -21.64 11.36
C VAL A 17 -15.34 -22.38 11.66
N PHE A 18 -16.18 -22.54 10.66
CA PHE A 18 -17.50 -23.15 10.80
C PHE A 18 -17.61 -24.37 9.90
N HIS A 19 -18.29 -25.41 10.39
CA HIS A 19 -18.46 -26.67 9.69
C HIS A 19 -19.81 -26.72 8.98
N TYR A 20 -19.78 -27.09 7.71
CA TYR A 20 -20.94 -27.26 6.84
C TYR A 20 -20.86 -28.60 6.11
N HIS A 21 -21.95 -29.10 5.58
CA HIS A 21 -21.94 -30.24 4.67
C HIS A 21 -22.23 -29.81 3.23
N LEU A 22 -21.65 -30.55 2.29
CA LEU A 22 -21.92 -30.36 0.86
C LEU A 22 -23.18 -31.15 0.48
N PRO A 23 -24.17 -30.51 -0.14
CA PRO A 23 -25.27 -31.24 -0.74
C PRO A 23 -24.78 -32.04 -1.97
N PRO A 24 -25.49 -33.10 -2.39
CA PRO A 24 -25.07 -34.00 -3.47
C PRO A 24 -24.72 -33.24 -4.77
N GLU A 25 -25.45 -32.16 -5.07
CA GLU A 25 -25.29 -31.37 -6.28
C GLU A 25 -23.96 -30.60 -6.32
N LEU A 26 -23.39 -30.28 -5.15
CA LEU A 26 -22.10 -29.59 -5.03
C LEU A 26 -20.94 -30.54 -4.72
N ALA A 27 -21.22 -31.79 -4.42
CA ALA A 27 -20.19 -32.79 -4.17
C ALA A 27 -19.34 -33.00 -5.44
N GLY A 28 -18.01 -32.89 -5.31
CA GLY A 28 -17.08 -32.99 -6.43
C GLY A 28 -16.91 -31.72 -7.27
N GLN A 29 -17.71 -30.66 -7.02
CA GLN A 29 -17.53 -29.35 -7.66
C GLN A 29 -16.80 -28.36 -6.74
N VAL A 30 -16.86 -28.57 -5.44
CA VAL A 30 -16.24 -27.65 -4.45
C VAL A 30 -14.84 -28.16 -4.09
N GLU A 31 -13.87 -27.26 -4.14
CA GLU A 31 -12.48 -27.48 -3.74
C GLU A 31 -12.05 -26.46 -2.69
N VAL A 32 -10.88 -26.68 -2.08
CA VAL A 32 -10.25 -25.73 -1.17
C VAL A 32 -10.00 -24.40 -1.90
N GLY A 33 -10.38 -23.30 -1.27
CA GLY A 33 -10.25 -21.95 -1.83
C GLY A 33 -11.50 -21.49 -2.61
N HIS A 34 -12.50 -22.34 -2.82
CA HIS A 34 -13.76 -21.92 -3.43
C HIS A 34 -14.55 -20.94 -2.55
N LEU A 35 -15.23 -20.02 -3.22
CA LEU A 35 -16.13 -19.05 -2.62
C LEU A 35 -17.56 -19.59 -2.68
N VAL A 36 -18.16 -19.76 -1.51
CA VAL A 36 -19.48 -20.37 -1.37
C VAL A 36 -20.46 -19.50 -0.61
N GLU A 37 -21.73 -19.70 -0.84
CA GLU A 37 -22.84 -19.13 -0.05
C GLU A 37 -23.26 -20.12 1.04
N VAL A 38 -23.33 -19.64 2.27
CA VAL A 38 -23.70 -20.46 3.42
C VAL A 38 -24.71 -19.76 4.32
N PRO A 39 -25.59 -20.50 5.01
CA PRO A 39 -26.49 -19.96 6.03
C PRO A 39 -25.72 -19.69 7.32
N PHE A 40 -25.79 -18.47 7.86
CA PHE A 40 -25.18 -18.08 9.13
C PHE A 40 -26.20 -17.37 10.02
N GLY A 41 -26.64 -18.01 11.08
CA GLY A 41 -27.80 -17.56 11.87
C GLY A 41 -29.04 -17.48 10.99
N ARG A 42 -29.57 -16.26 10.81
CA ARG A 42 -30.72 -15.96 9.94
C ARG A 42 -30.31 -15.27 8.62
N GLN A 43 -29.04 -15.25 8.32
CA GLN A 43 -28.48 -14.58 7.13
C GLN A 43 -27.88 -15.59 6.16
N ARG A 44 -27.79 -15.22 4.90
CA ARG A 44 -26.95 -15.85 3.92
C ARG A 44 -25.67 -15.05 3.81
N VAL A 45 -24.54 -15.70 3.91
CA VAL A 45 -23.23 -15.04 3.91
C VAL A 45 -22.28 -15.76 2.98
N GLN A 46 -21.29 -15.04 2.56
CA GLN A 46 -20.17 -15.58 1.81
C GLN A 46 -19.17 -16.26 2.74
N GLY A 47 -18.58 -17.36 2.30
CA GLY A 47 -17.48 -17.99 2.97
C GLY A 47 -16.48 -18.59 2.00
N VAL A 48 -15.26 -18.79 2.45
CA VAL A 48 -14.20 -19.48 1.71
C VAL A 48 -13.96 -20.84 2.32
N VAL A 49 -13.94 -21.89 1.50
CA VAL A 49 -13.63 -23.26 1.89
C VAL A 49 -12.15 -23.36 2.23
N LEU A 50 -11.85 -23.78 3.47
CA LEU A 50 -10.49 -23.91 3.98
C LEU A 50 -9.94 -25.31 3.88
N GLY A 51 -10.82 -26.32 3.98
CA GLY A 51 -10.45 -27.71 3.95
C GLY A 51 -11.66 -28.65 4.02
N PHE A 52 -11.40 -29.93 3.79
CA PHE A 52 -12.35 -31.01 3.99
C PHE A 52 -12.08 -31.70 5.32
N ILE A 53 -13.12 -32.11 6.04
CA ILE A 53 -13.03 -32.81 7.32
C ILE A 53 -13.86 -34.09 7.28
N GLN A 54 -13.45 -35.04 8.03
CA GLN A 54 -14.18 -36.33 8.12
C GLN A 54 -15.36 -36.23 9.09
N GLU A 55 -15.14 -35.56 10.23
CA GLU A 55 -16.15 -35.41 11.28
C GLU A 55 -16.27 -33.93 11.68
N PRO A 56 -17.50 -33.37 11.72
CA PRO A 56 -17.71 -32.00 12.17
C PRO A 56 -17.62 -31.94 13.70
N ALA A 57 -17.11 -30.80 14.22
CA ALA A 57 -17.05 -30.57 15.67
C ALA A 57 -18.44 -30.27 16.32
N VAL A 58 -19.49 -30.26 15.53
CA VAL A 58 -20.88 -30.01 15.97
C VAL A 58 -21.78 -31.19 15.56
N SER A 59 -22.81 -31.45 16.35
CA SER A 59 -23.74 -32.57 16.10
C SER A 59 -24.57 -32.40 14.84
N GLU A 60 -24.92 -31.17 14.48
CA GLU A 60 -25.70 -30.84 13.28
C GLU A 60 -25.00 -29.77 12.46
N THR A 61 -24.84 -30.03 11.18
CA THR A 61 -24.29 -29.06 10.20
C THR A 61 -25.38 -28.56 9.26
N ARG A 62 -25.21 -27.37 8.74
CA ARG A 62 -26.06 -26.81 7.70
C ARG A 62 -25.46 -27.03 6.32
N PRO A 63 -26.28 -27.09 5.24
CA PRO A 63 -25.75 -27.27 3.89
C PRO A 63 -25.08 -26.00 3.37
N VAL A 64 -24.10 -26.15 2.48
CA VAL A 64 -23.64 -25.11 1.57
C VAL A 64 -24.77 -24.86 0.57
N LEU A 65 -25.12 -23.59 0.31
CA LEU A 65 -26.26 -23.24 -0.51
C LEU A 65 -25.90 -23.16 -2.00
N ASN A 66 -24.80 -22.46 -2.31
CA ASN A 66 -24.37 -22.25 -3.70
C ASN A 66 -22.86 -22.12 -3.79
N LEU A 67 -22.32 -22.48 -4.97
CA LEU A 67 -20.98 -22.12 -5.41
C LEU A 67 -21.04 -20.76 -6.10
N ILE A 68 -20.28 -19.75 -5.62
CA ILE A 68 -20.37 -18.37 -6.12
C ILE A 68 -19.46 -18.16 -7.33
N ASP A 69 -18.26 -18.73 -7.31
CA ASP A 69 -17.32 -18.72 -8.44
C ASP A 69 -16.97 -20.18 -8.79
N PRO A 70 -17.05 -20.57 -10.06
CA PRO A 70 -16.77 -21.94 -10.48
C PRO A 70 -15.30 -22.36 -10.33
N GLN A 71 -14.42 -21.40 -10.07
CA GLN A 71 -12.99 -21.62 -9.82
C GLN A 71 -12.61 -21.18 -8.41
N ALA A 72 -11.66 -21.87 -7.79
CA ALA A 72 -11.12 -21.46 -6.51
C ALA A 72 -10.60 -20.02 -6.56
N VAL A 73 -11.08 -19.17 -5.67
CA VAL A 73 -10.69 -17.74 -5.60
C VAL A 73 -9.41 -17.53 -4.84
N LEU A 74 -9.02 -18.47 -3.99
CA LEU A 74 -7.77 -18.47 -3.25
C LEU A 74 -6.98 -19.74 -3.50
N THR A 75 -5.67 -19.59 -3.55
CA THR A 75 -4.74 -20.72 -3.54
C THR A 75 -4.59 -21.26 -2.11
N TRP A 76 -4.16 -22.52 -1.97
CA TRP A 76 -3.83 -23.11 -0.66
C TRP A 76 -2.79 -22.27 0.10
N ALA A 77 -1.80 -21.73 -0.62
CA ALA A 77 -0.74 -20.90 -0.04
C ALA A 77 -1.28 -19.56 0.49
N GLN A 78 -2.30 -18.98 -0.16
CA GLN A 78 -2.99 -17.79 0.33
C GLN A 78 -3.80 -18.10 1.60
N ILE A 79 -4.46 -19.25 1.67
CA ILE A 79 -5.15 -19.66 2.89
C ILE A 79 -4.17 -19.84 4.04
N ALA A 80 -3.04 -20.50 3.81
CA ALA A 80 -1.98 -20.67 4.80
C ALA A 80 -1.40 -19.30 5.25
N LEU A 81 -1.22 -18.37 4.31
CA LEU A 81 -0.82 -16.99 4.62
C LEU A 81 -1.87 -16.26 5.46
N ALA A 82 -3.16 -16.39 5.12
CA ALA A 82 -4.25 -15.76 5.90
C ALA A 82 -4.28 -16.29 7.34
N GLN A 83 -4.08 -17.59 7.54
CA GLN A 83 -3.96 -18.22 8.86
C GLN A 83 -2.73 -17.71 9.64
N SER A 84 -1.59 -17.56 8.95
CA SER A 84 -0.38 -16.98 9.54
C SER A 84 -0.60 -15.53 9.97
N LEU A 85 -1.19 -14.71 9.10
CA LEU A 85 -1.52 -13.31 9.39
C LEU A 85 -2.49 -13.19 10.57
N SER A 86 -3.54 -14.01 10.61
CA SER A 86 -4.50 -14.05 11.72
C SER A 86 -3.81 -14.32 13.06
N ARG A 87 -2.88 -15.25 13.10
CA ARG A 87 -2.10 -15.59 14.30
C ARG A 87 -1.14 -14.48 14.72
N GLU A 88 -0.44 -13.88 13.78
CA GLU A 88 0.59 -12.85 14.04
C GLU A 88 -0.01 -11.47 14.34
N THR A 89 -1.20 -11.16 13.82
CA THR A 89 -1.86 -9.86 14.02
C THR A 89 -2.99 -9.89 15.04
N LEU A 90 -3.35 -11.08 15.58
CA LEU A 90 -4.51 -11.29 16.45
C LEU A 90 -5.83 -10.81 15.80
N SER A 91 -5.92 -10.88 14.48
CA SER A 91 -7.08 -10.46 13.70
C SER A 91 -7.94 -11.67 13.30
N PRO A 92 -9.26 -11.49 13.13
CA PRO A 92 -10.12 -12.56 12.62
C PRO A 92 -9.62 -13.11 11.28
N LEU A 93 -9.69 -14.43 11.10
CA LEU A 93 -9.24 -15.09 9.87
C LEU A 93 -9.99 -14.58 8.63
N ALA A 94 -11.29 -14.32 8.77
CA ALA A 94 -12.12 -13.77 7.70
C ALA A 94 -11.64 -12.40 7.21
N ASP A 95 -11.14 -11.55 8.11
CA ASP A 95 -10.59 -10.25 7.73
C ASP A 95 -9.27 -10.42 6.95
N CYS A 96 -8.44 -11.39 7.34
CA CYS A 96 -7.20 -11.72 6.63
C CYS A 96 -7.49 -12.32 5.23
N ILE A 97 -8.49 -13.18 5.11
CA ILE A 97 -8.98 -13.70 3.82
C ILE A 97 -9.52 -12.56 2.95
N GLY A 98 -10.23 -11.61 3.56
CA GLY A 98 -10.77 -10.44 2.86
C GLY A 98 -9.73 -9.58 2.14
N LEU A 99 -8.47 -9.58 2.61
CA LEU A 99 -7.35 -8.91 1.92
C LEU A 99 -7.01 -9.52 0.56
N MET A 100 -7.30 -10.81 0.39
CA MET A 100 -6.89 -11.62 -0.76
C MET A 100 -7.98 -11.71 -1.83
N LEU A 101 -9.23 -11.38 -1.48
CA LEU A 101 -10.34 -11.34 -2.42
C LEU A 101 -10.26 -10.08 -3.30
N PRO A 102 -10.52 -10.22 -4.60
CA PRO A 102 -10.49 -9.06 -5.49
C PRO A 102 -11.61 -8.07 -5.16
N PRO A 103 -11.39 -6.77 -5.39
CA PRO A 103 -12.42 -5.76 -5.19
C PRO A 103 -13.67 -6.06 -6.00
N GLY A 104 -14.82 -6.08 -5.34
CA GLY A 104 -16.12 -6.30 -5.97
C GLY A 104 -16.61 -7.74 -5.96
N LEU A 105 -15.76 -8.73 -5.67
CA LEU A 105 -16.17 -10.11 -5.46
C LEU A 105 -16.68 -10.33 -4.02
N GLY A 106 -16.16 -9.60 -3.04
CA GLY A 106 -16.62 -9.63 -1.66
C GLY A 106 -18.08 -9.15 -1.57
N GLN A 107 -19.00 -10.08 -1.45
CA GLN A 107 -20.42 -9.80 -1.29
C GLN A 107 -20.73 -9.56 0.18
N GLN A 108 -21.63 -8.63 0.46
CA GLN A 108 -22.12 -8.40 1.83
C GLN A 108 -23.54 -8.89 1.95
N ALA A 109 -23.82 -9.53 3.08
CA ALA A 109 -25.19 -9.89 3.44
C ALA A 109 -26.05 -8.63 3.52
N ASP A 110 -27.25 -8.71 2.96
CA ASP A 110 -28.28 -7.70 3.07
C ASP A 110 -29.63 -8.40 3.28
N THR A 111 -30.67 -7.62 3.54
CA THR A 111 -32.02 -8.12 3.70
C THR A 111 -32.88 -7.49 2.63
N LEU A 112 -33.55 -8.30 1.83
CA LEU A 112 -34.57 -7.87 0.88
C LEU A 112 -35.89 -7.70 1.64
N TYR A 113 -36.52 -6.58 1.48
CA TYR A 113 -37.82 -6.23 2.04
C TYR A 113 -38.86 -6.21 0.92
N THR A 114 -39.91 -7.02 1.06
CA THR A 114 -41.00 -7.15 0.08
C THR A 114 -42.34 -6.89 0.74
N LEU A 115 -43.20 -6.13 0.10
CA LEU A 115 -44.58 -5.99 0.58
C LEU A 115 -45.30 -7.32 0.59
N ALA A 116 -45.96 -7.66 1.68
CA ALA A 116 -46.78 -8.85 1.73
C ALA A 116 -48.01 -8.70 0.77
N ARG A 117 -48.36 -9.76 0.08
CA ARG A 117 -49.46 -9.75 -0.93
C ARG A 117 -50.84 -9.63 -0.28
N ASP A 118 -51.00 -10.06 0.97
CA ASP A 118 -52.30 -10.00 1.69
C ASP A 118 -52.43 -8.71 2.47
N LYS A 119 -53.23 -7.78 1.96
CA LYS A 119 -53.55 -6.53 2.64
C LYS A 119 -54.64 -6.68 3.74
N SER A 120 -55.23 -7.85 3.89
CA SER A 120 -56.35 -8.08 4.83
C SER A 120 -56.01 -8.00 6.30
N ALA A 121 -54.76 -8.10 6.69
CA ALA A 121 -54.27 -8.04 8.07
C ALA A 121 -54.03 -6.59 8.60
N ALA A 122 -54.27 -5.56 7.76
CA ALA A 122 -53.86 -4.17 8.05
C ALA A 122 -54.92 -3.33 8.76
N SER A 123 -56.09 -3.90 9.18
CA SER A 123 -57.26 -3.07 9.51
C SER A 123 -57.34 -2.44 10.90
N ASP A 124 -56.47 -2.75 11.87
CA ASP A 124 -56.81 -2.34 13.23
C ASP A 124 -55.73 -1.65 14.11
N ARG A 125 -54.58 -1.25 13.56
CA ARG A 125 -53.62 -0.47 14.36
C ARG A 125 -53.00 0.68 13.56
N ARG A 126 -53.06 1.90 14.10
CA ARG A 126 -52.40 3.08 13.51
C ARG A 126 -50.93 2.83 13.23
N LEU A 127 -50.52 3.01 11.98
CA LEU A 127 -49.12 2.98 11.54
C LEU A 127 -48.46 4.34 11.83
N THR A 128 -47.20 4.33 12.19
CA THR A 128 -46.44 5.59 12.35
C THR A 128 -46.09 6.18 10.96
N ASP A 129 -45.86 7.49 10.90
CA ASP A 129 -45.45 8.16 9.63
C ASP A 129 -44.27 7.50 8.98
N LEU A 130 -43.27 7.05 9.76
CA LEU A 130 -42.09 6.34 9.22
C LEU A 130 -42.47 4.98 8.65
N GLN A 131 -43.41 4.26 9.28
CA GLN A 131 -43.92 2.99 8.75
C GLN A 131 -44.64 3.18 7.41
N LEU A 132 -45.46 4.21 7.32
CA LEU A 132 -46.16 4.58 6.07
C LEU A 132 -45.19 4.96 4.98
N ARG A 133 -44.16 5.73 5.30
CA ARG A 133 -43.09 6.07 4.33
C ARG A 133 -42.34 4.84 3.83
N ILE A 134 -42.01 3.86 4.69
CA ILE A 134 -41.36 2.60 4.28
C ILE A 134 -42.28 1.84 3.32
N LEU A 135 -43.55 1.68 3.65
CA LEU A 135 -44.53 0.98 2.78
C LEU A 135 -44.69 1.68 1.43
N ALA A 136 -44.84 3.00 1.41
CA ALA A 136 -44.94 3.80 0.19
C ALA A 136 -43.70 3.67 -0.71
N VAL A 137 -42.49 3.60 -0.13
CA VAL A 137 -41.24 3.38 -0.87
C VAL A 137 -41.22 1.99 -1.48
N LEU A 138 -41.63 0.96 -0.73
CA LEU A 138 -41.71 -0.42 -1.22
C LEU A 138 -42.83 -0.61 -2.26
N GLU A 139 -43.94 0.09 -2.12
CA GLU A 139 -45.04 0.07 -3.09
C GLU A 139 -44.65 0.70 -4.42
N LYS A 140 -43.98 1.84 -4.38
CA LYS A 140 -43.52 2.57 -5.58
C LYS A 140 -42.37 1.89 -6.32
N ARG A 141 -41.44 1.25 -5.61
CA ARG A 141 -40.19 0.74 -6.19
C ARG A 141 -40.08 -0.78 -6.23
N GLY A 142 -41.07 -1.50 -5.69
CA GLY A 142 -41.04 -2.96 -5.56
C GLY A 142 -40.13 -3.39 -4.38
N PRO A 143 -39.71 -4.67 -4.38
CA PRO A 143 -38.79 -5.21 -3.38
C PRO A 143 -37.46 -4.45 -3.32
N LEU A 144 -37.07 -4.00 -2.12
CA LEU A 144 -35.84 -3.24 -1.91
C LEU A 144 -34.95 -3.88 -0.87
N ARG A 145 -33.66 -3.83 -1.12
CA ARG A 145 -32.64 -4.21 -0.15
C ARG A 145 -32.45 -3.13 0.91
N GLY A 146 -31.99 -3.52 2.09
CA GLY A 146 -31.79 -2.59 3.20
C GLY A 146 -30.96 -1.35 2.84
N ARG A 147 -29.89 -1.53 2.05
CA ARG A 147 -29.05 -0.41 1.54
C ARG A 147 -29.77 0.49 0.53
N GLN A 148 -30.71 -0.04 -0.22
CA GLN A 148 -31.54 0.77 -1.13
C GLN A 148 -32.55 1.61 -0.34
N ILE A 149 -33.07 1.05 0.78
CA ILE A 149 -33.91 1.80 1.71
C ILE A 149 -33.12 2.87 2.45
N ASP A 150 -31.84 2.61 2.86
CA ASP A 150 -30.93 3.63 3.41
C ASP A 150 -30.79 4.84 2.48
N ARG A 151 -30.70 4.62 1.17
CA ARG A 151 -30.62 5.69 0.16
C ARG A 151 -31.96 6.39 -0.08
N ALA A 152 -33.06 5.66 0.02
CA ALA A 152 -34.41 6.22 -0.16
C ALA A 152 -34.86 7.03 1.06
N LEU A 153 -34.38 6.68 2.25
CA LEU A 153 -34.68 7.33 3.54
C LEU A 153 -33.39 7.76 4.25
N PRO A 154 -32.64 8.74 3.72
CA PRO A 154 -31.36 9.12 4.27
C PRO A 154 -31.51 9.73 5.66
N ARG A 155 -30.56 9.46 6.55
CA ARG A 155 -30.49 9.96 7.93
C ARG A 155 -31.64 9.52 8.86
N VAL A 156 -32.41 8.52 8.49
CA VAL A 156 -33.52 7.98 9.29
C VAL A 156 -33.20 6.58 9.78
N ASN A 157 -33.36 6.31 11.06
CA ASN A 157 -33.23 4.94 11.60
C ASN A 157 -34.53 4.15 11.37
N TRP A 158 -34.73 3.67 10.15
CA TRP A 158 -35.91 2.95 9.71
C TRP A 158 -35.96 1.48 10.12
N ARG A 159 -34.82 0.86 10.49
CA ARG A 159 -34.70 -0.59 10.73
C ARG A 159 -35.59 -1.11 11.87
N ALA A 160 -35.75 -0.30 12.93
CA ALA A 160 -36.66 -0.66 14.03
C ALA A 160 -38.13 -0.67 13.60
N SER A 161 -38.54 0.33 12.78
CA SER A 161 -39.88 0.43 12.21
C SER A 161 -40.15 -0.68 11.20
N ALA A 162 -39.18 -1.04 10.35
CA ALA A 162 -39.29 -2.17 9.43
C ALA A 162 -39.46 -3.51 10.17
N ARG A 163 -38.71 -3.75 11.27
CA ARG A 163 -38.91 -4.95 12.11
C ARG A 163 -40.34 -5.02 12.69
N SER A 164 -40.93 -3.88 13.03
CA SER A 164 -42.32 -3.83 13.47
C SER A 164 -43.29 -4.17 12.33
N LEU A 165 -43.04 -3.70 11.10
CA LEU A 165 -43.84 -4.06 9.91
C LEU A 165 -43.73 -5.56 9.57
N VAL A 166 -42.53 -6.14 9.74
CA VAL A 166 -42.34 -7.60 9.56
C VAL A 166 -43.11 -8.41 10.59
N ARG A 167 -43.09 -8.01 11.88
CA ARG A 167 -43.89 -8.67 12.92
C ARG A 167 -45.42 -8.56 12.71
N ARG A 168 -45.85 -7.55 11.98
CA ARG A 168 -47.24 -7.36 11.58
C ARG A 168 -47.58 -8.02 10.24
N SER A 169 -46.67 -8.78 9.67
CA SER A 169 -46.80 -9.46 8.36
C SER A 169 -47.13 -8.54 7.18
N LEU A 170 -46.89 -7.21 7.32
CA LEU A 170 -47.07 -6.22 6.23
C LEU A 170 -45.87 -6.20 5.28
N VAL A 171 -44.70 -6.63 5.74
CA VAL A 171 -43.47 -6.75 4.97
C VAL A 171 -42.85 -8.12 5.25
N SER A 172 -42.50 -8.83 4.22
CA SER A 172 -41.70 -10.04 4.32
C SER A 172 -40.22 -9.69 4.15
N THR A 173 -39.35 -10.48 4.76
CA THR A 173 -37.90 -10.30 4.65
C THR A 173 -37.21 -11.58 4.20
N GLU A 174 -36.31 -11.43 3.28
CA GLU A 174 -35.45 -12.53 2.83
C GLU A 174 -33.97 -12.11 2.94
N PRO A 175 -33.11 -12.95 3.52
CA PRO A 175 -31.68 -12.72 3.48
C PRO A 175 -31.16 -12.94 2.06
N VAL A 176 -30.40 -11.95 1.55
CA VAL A 176 -29.83 -12.00 0.20
C VAL A 176 -28.36 -11.61 0.22
N LEU A 177 -27.57 -12.18 -0.67
CA LEU A 177 -26.26 -11.68 -1.00
C LEU A 177 -26.37 -10.66 -2.12
N LEU A 178 -25.55 -9.61 -2.01
CA LEU A 178 -25.45 -8.64 -3.10
C LEU A 178 -24.71 -9.30 -4.28
N PRO A 179 -25.15 -9.15 -5.55
CA PRO A 179 -24.40 -9.67 -6.67
C PRO A 179 -23.02 -9.06 -6.74
N PRO A 180 -22.01 -9.76 -7.33
CA PRO A 180 -20.70 -9.19 -7.56
C PRO A 180 -20.80 -7.87 -8.31
N ARG A 181 -20.05 -6.86 -7.86
CA ARG A 181 -20.06 -5.52 -8.46
C ARG A 181 -19.29 -5.44 -9.76
N VAL A 182 -18.45 -6.43 -10.01
CA VAL A 182 -17.58 -6.49 -11.18
C VAL A 182 -17.78 -7.82 -11.88
N LYS A 183 -17.91 -7.75 -13.22
CA LYS A 183 -18.03 -8.90 -14.11
C LYS A 183 -16.95 -8.79 -15.19
N PRO A 184 -16.57 -9.90 -15.85
CA PRO A 184 -15.78 -9.86 -17.08
C PRO A 184 -16.38 -8.87 -18.07
N LYS A 185 -15.54 -8.22 -18.85
CA LYS A 185 -16.00 -7.34 -19.93
C LYS A 185 -16.19 -8.21 -21.18
N ALA A 186 -17.43 -8.41 -21.58
CA ALA A 186 -17.76 -9.04 -22.84
C ALA A 186 -17.94 -8.00 -23.94
N VAL A 187 -17.52 -8.32 -25.13
CA VAL A 187 -17.81 -7.60 -26.36
C VAL A 187 -18.47 -8.52 -27.35
N ASN A 188 -19.41 -7.97 -28.11
CA ASN A 188 -20.03 -8.72 -29.20
C ASN A 188 -18.99 -8.92 -30.30
N THR A 189 -18.85 -10.15 -30.72
CA THR A 189 -17.92 -10.52 -31.79
C THR A 189 -18.68 -11.12 -32.95
N VAL A 190 -18.06 -11.05 -34.11
CA VAL A 190 -18.55 -11.70 -35.33
C VAL A 190 -17.38 -12.38 -36.04
N GLN A 191 -17.64 -13.56 -36.56
CA GLN A 191 -16.67 -14.31 -37.37
C GLN A 191 -17.40 -14.94 -38.58
N LEU A 192 -16.64 -15.33 -39.60
CA LEU A 192 -17.18 -16.11 -40.69
C LEU A 192 -17.75 -17.45 -40.21
N ALA A 193 -18.93 -17.81 -40.73
CA ALA A 193 -19.60 -19.11 -40.52
C ALA A 193 -19.28 -20.14 -41.60
N CYS A 194 -18.66 -19.73 -42.70
CA CYS A 194 -18.36 -20.54 -43.87
C CYS A 194 -16.92 -20.29 -44.37
N ALA A 195 -16.46 -21.11 -45.29
CA ALA A 195 -15.12 -20.92 -45.88
C ALA A 195 -15.09 -19.60 -46.68
N PRO A 196 -13.91 -18.92 -46.72
CA PRO A 196 -13.74 -17.62 -47.39
C PRO A 196 -14.19 -17.60 -48.86
N ASP A 197 -13.90 -18.64 -49.59
CA ASP A 197 -14.31 -18.81 -50.97
C ASP A 197 -15.83 -18.86 -51.15
N VAL A 198 -16.54 -19.54 -50.26
CA VAL A 198 -18.02 -19.56 -50.22
C VAL A 198 -18.56 -18.17 -49.88
N ALA A 199 -17.95 -17.47 -48.92
CA ALA A 199 -18.36 -16.11 -48.60
C ALA A 199 -18.17 -15.14 -49.78
N GLU A 200 -17.05 -15.24 -50.50
CA GLU A 200 -16.78 -14.44 -51.70
C GLU A 200 -17.85 -14.62 -52.79
N GLN A 201 -18.28 -15.85 -53.04
CA GLN A 201 -19.35 -16.17 -54.05
C GLN A 201 -20.68 -15.53 -53.66
N GLN A 202 -20.94 -15.30 -52.40
CA GLN A 202 -22.21 -14.69 -51.93
C GLN A 202 -22.22 -13.16 -52.03
N LEU A 203 -21.09 -12.48 -52.23
CA LEU A 203 -21.00 -11.02 -52.28
C LEU A 203 -22.02 -10.34 -53.22
N PRO A 204 -22.29 -10.84 -54.43
CA PRO A 204 -23.31 -10.25 -55.35
C PRO A 204 -24.74 -10.41 -54.84
N HIS A 205 -24.99 -11.39 -53.97
CA HIS A 205 -26.34 -11.78 -53.53
C HIS A 205 -26.80 -11.15 -52.21
N LEU A 206 -25.99 -10.26 -51.61
CA LEU A 206 -26.26 -9.66 -50.31
C LEU A 206 -27.28 -8.52 -50.29
N GLY A 207 -27.80 -8.14 -51.46
CA GLY A 207 -28.78 -7.07 -51.58
C GLY A 207 -29.13 -6.74 -53.03
N ARG A 208 -29.98 -5.73 -53.26
CA ARG A 208 -30.31 -5.24 -54.61
C ARG A 208 -29.08 -4.59 -55.26
N ALA A 209 -28.85 -4.85 -56.53
CA ALA A 209 -27.75 -4.28 -57.30
C ALA A 209 -27.69 -2.73 -57.12
N ARG A 210 -26.51 -2.19 -56.90
CA ARG A 210 -26.21 -0.76 -56.69
C ARG A 210 -26.89 -0.14 -55.46
N SER A 211 -27.31 -0.93 -54.47
CA SER A 211 -27.84 -0.38 -53.24
C SER A 211 -26.74 -0.13 -52.21
N ALA A 212 -26.87 0.93 -51.44
CA ALA A 212 -25.93 1.22 -50.35
C ALA A 212 -25.86 0.09 -49.26
N ALA A 213 -26.95 -0.70 -49.15
CA ALA A 213 -26.95 -1.86 -48.25
C ALA A 213 -26.07 -3.00 -48.78
N LEU A 214 -26.09 -3.25 -50.12
CA LEU A 214 -25.20 -4.23 -50.75
C LEU A 214 -23.74 -3.83 -50.55
N GLU A 215 -23.39 -2.57 -50.76
CA GLU A 215 -22.05 -2.06 -50.60
C GLU A 215 -21.52 -2.27 -49.15
N ARG A 216 -22.32 -1.87 -48.15
CA ARG A 216 -21.95 -2.05 -46.75
C ARG A 216 -21.80 -3.52 -46.35
N ARG A 217 -22.75 -4.38 -46.72
CA ARG A 217 -22.69 -5.83 -46.42
C ARG A 217 -21.54 -6.51 -47.12
N SER A 218 -21.27 -6.13 -48.37
CA SER A 218 -20.10 -6.61 -49.08
C SER A 218 -18.79 -6.17 -48.48
N ALA A 219 -18.71 -4.91 -47.97
CA ALA A 219 -17.54 -4.41 -47.24
C ALA A 219 -17.35 -5.16 -45.91
N MET A 220 -18.46 -5.40 -45.17
CA MET A 220 -18.40 -6.21 -43.92
C MET A 220 -17.89 -7.63 -44.20
N LEU A 221 -18.44 -8.30 -45.19
CA LEU A 221 -18.05 -9.67 -45.50
C LEU A 221 -16.58 -9.75 -45.99
N ARG A 222 -16.17 -8.83 -46.88
CA ARG A 222 -14.76 -8.73 -47.31
C ARG A 222 -13.79 -8.45 -46.16
N PHE A 223 -14.18 -7.65 -45.17
CA PHE A 223 -13.39 -7.43 -43.96
C PHE A 223 -13.21 -8.73 -43.19
N LEU A 224 -14.32 -9.46 -42.95
CA LEU A 224 -14.30 -10.73 -42.22
C LEU A 224 -13.54 -11.86 -42.93
N ILE A 225 -13.53 -11.84 -44.29
CA ILE A 225 -12.74 -12.77 -45.10
C ILE A 225 -11.23 -12.57 -44.85
N ARG A 226 -10.79 -11.33 -44.60
CA ARG A 226 -9.39 -11.01 -44.32
C ARG A 226 -9.00 -11.28 -42.86
N GLU A 227 -9.96 -11.34 -41.97
CA GLU A 227 -9.74 -11.53 -40.53
C GLU A 227 -10.20 -12.93 -40.09
N PRO A 228 -9.31 -13.90 -39.93
CA PRO A 228 -9.64 -15.33 -39.78
C PRO A 228 -10.27 -15.73 -38.46
N GLY A 229 -10.42 -14.79 -37.51
CA GLY A 229 -10.92 -15.04 -36.16
C GLY A 229 -12.14 -14.21 -35.75
N PRO A 230 -12.64 -14.34 -34.52
CA PRO A 230 -13.70 -13.50 -34.00
C PRO A 230 -13.22 -12.04 -33.89
N VAL A 231 -13.92 -11.12 -34.53
CA VAL A 231 -13.62 -9.69 -34.57
C VAL A 231 -14.69 -8.93 -33.79
N ASP A 232 -14.29 -7.88 -33.06
CA ASP A 232 -15.24 -6.97 -32.40
C ASP A 232 -16.17 -6.33 -33.42
N VAL A 233 -17.46 -6.41 -33.16
CA VAL A 233 -18.51 -5.87 -34.04
C VAL A 233 -18.34 -4.37 -34.30
N SER A 234 -17.80 -3.62 -33.34
CA SER A 234 -17.51 -2.18 -33.48
C SER A 234 -16.42 -1.90 -34.53
N TRP A 235 -15.42 -2.77 -34.67
CA TRP A 235 -14.39 -2.70 -35.70
C TRP A 235 -14.99 -2.95 -37.09
N VAL A 236 -15.85 -3.99 -37.19
CA VAL A 236 -16.54 -4.28 -38.45
C VAL A 236 -17.38 -3.11 -38.93
N TYR A 237 -18.06 -2.43 -37.98
CA TYR A 237 -18.83 -1.22 -38.33
C TYR A 237 -17.93 -0.04 -38.75
N ALA A 238 -16.83 0.16 -38.05
CA ALA A 238 -15.89 1.26 -38.35
C ALA A 238 -15.28 1.11 -39.75
N GLU A 239 -14.84 -0.12 -40.10
CA GLU A 239 -14.19 -0.40 -41.38
C GLU A 239 -15.14 -0.51 -42.56
N SER A 240 -16.38 -0.97 -42.34
CA SER A 240 -17.32 -1.23 -43.40
C SER A 240 -18.41 -0.18 -43.62
N GLY A 241 -18.55 0.73 -42.64
CA GLY A 241 -19.68 1.67 -42.59
C GLY A 241 -21.04 0.97 -42.39
N GLY A 242 -21.03 -0.32 -42.04
CA GLY A 242 -22.23 -1.10 -41.82
C GLY A 242 -22.87 -0.88 -40.46
N ASN A 243 -24.00 -1.51 -40.20
CA ASN A 243 -24.74 -1.39 -38.94
C ASN A 243 -25.32 -2.76 -38.48
N SER A 244 -26.00 -2.74 -37.34
CA SER A 244 -26.54 -3.95 -36.72
C SER A 244 -27.59 -4.68 -37.60
N ALA A 245 -28.32 -3.96 -38.44
CA ALA A 245 -29.30 -4.58 -39.38
C ALA A 245 -28.58 -5.30 -40.53
N ASP A 246 -27.51 -4.73 -41.05
CA ASP A 246 -26.67 -5.37 -42.07
C ASP A 246 -26.03 -6.63 -41.54
N LEU A 247 -25.50 -6.59 -40.29
CA LEU A 247 -24.88 -7.75 -39.65
C LEU A 247 -25.86 -8.87 -39.33
N ARG A 248 -27.07 -8.53 -38.86
CA ARG A 248 -28.15 -9.52 -38.67
C ARG A 248 -28.50 -10.19 -39.98
N LYS A 249 -28.60 -9.45 -41.09
CA LYS A 249 -28.90 -10.02 -42.39
C LYS A 249 -27.83 -10.99 -42.89
N LEU A 250 -26.55 -10.72 -42.61
CA LEU A 250 -25.46 -11.67 -42.91
C LEU A 250 -25.54 -12.92 -42.00
N SER A 251 -25.95 -12.75 -40.75
CA SER A 251 -26.18 -13.88 -39.84
C SER A 251 -27.39 -14.74 -40.27
N ASP A 252 -28.52 -14.10 -40.70
CA ASP A 252 -29.70 -14.79 -41.20
C ASP A 252 -29.38 -15.59 -42.46
N LEU A 253 -28.41 -15.16 -43.26
CA LEU A 253 -27.92 -15.86 -44.45
C LEU A 253 -26.91 -16.98 -44.10
N GLY A 254 -26.60 -17.18 -42.84
CA GLY A 254 -25.65 -18.19 -42.38
C GLY A 254 -24.19 -17.92 -42.76
N LEU A 255 -23.86 -16.67 -43.16
CA LEU A 255 -22.52 -16.28 -43.55
C LEU A 255 -21.62 -15.89 -42.40
N VAL A 256 -22.21 -15.44 -41.30
CA VAL A 256 -21.47 -15.02 -40.09
C VAL A 256 -22.09 -15.57 -38.81
N LEU A 257 -21.27 -15.87 -37.85
CA LEU A 257 -21.67 -16.24 -36.49
C LEU A 257 -21.46 -15.04 -35.57
N LEU A 258 -22.50 -14.71 -34.81
CA LEU A 258 -22.46 -13.71 -33.75
C LEU A 258 -22.13 -14.43 -32.44
N GLY A 259 -21.19 -13.90 -31.71
CA GLY A 259 -20.76 -14.41 -30.42
C GLY A 259 -20.45 -13.28 -29.43
N GLU A 260 -20.11 -13.68 -28.25
CA GLU A 260 -19.55 -12.79 -27.26
C GLU A 260 -18.14 -13.31 -26.90
N SER A 261 -17.18 -12.40 -26.87
CA SER A 261 -15.83 -12.71 -26.39
C SER A 261 -15.50 -11.84 -25.20
N GLU A 262 -14.85 -12.43 -24.21
CA GLU A 262 -14.33 -11.67 -23.09
C GLU A 262 -13.07 -10.92 -23.52
N ILE A 263 -12.97 -9.66 -23.16
CA ILE A 263 -11.77 -8.85 -23.33
C ILE A 263 -11.22 -8.37 -21.98
N TRP A 264 -9.91 -8.36 -21.88
CA TRP A 264 -9.22 -7.85 -20.71
C TRP A 264 -9.19 -6.33 -20.71
N ARG A 265 -9.51 -5.71 -19.56
CA ARG A 265 -9.22 -4.30 -19.30
C ARG A 265 -7.77 -4.22 -18.88
N ASP A 266 -6.87 -4.02 -19.85
CA ASP A 266 -5.43 -3.95 -19.57
C ASP A 266 -5.01 -2.49 -19.32
N PRO A 267 -4.63 -2.12 -18.07
CA PRO A 267 -4.17 -0.77 -17.76
C PRO A 267 -2.82 -0.42 -18.39
N LEU A 268 -2.13 -1.40 -18.99
CA LEU A 268 -0.81 -1.28 -19.58
C LEU A 268 -0.84 -1.17 -21.11
N GLY A 269 -1.99 -1.43 -21.73
CA GLY A 269 -2.13 -1.50 -23.20
C GLY A 269 -1.70 -0.24 -23.94
N ASP A 270 -1.91 0.94 -23.34
CA ASP A 270 -1.57 2.24 -23.96
C ASP A 270 -0.13 2.70 -23.67
N ILE A 271 0.62 1.97 -22.84
CA ILE A 271 1.99 2.37 -22.46
C ILE A 271 2.99 1.95 -23.53
N LYS A 272 3.53 2.95 -24.22
CA LYS A 272 4.61 2.72 -25.19
C LYS A 272 5.93 2.43 -24.46
N TYR A 273 6.63 1.37 -24.88
CA TYR A 273 7.94 0.98 -24.39
C TYR A 273 8.80 0.40 -25.52
N THR A 274 10.11 0.44 -25.34
CA THR A 274 11.07 -0.22 -26.24
C THR A 274 11.70 -1.38 -25.47
N PRO A 275 11.72 -2.59 -26.02
CA PRO A 275 12.41 -3.71 -25.40
C PRO A 275 13.85 -3.34 -25.07
N ALA A 276 14.34 -3.74 -23.90
CA ALA A 276 15.66 -3.41 -23.41
C ALA A 276 16.44 -4.67 -23.03
N GLU A 277 17.67 -4.77 -23.50
CA GLU A 277 18.58 -5.82 -23.08
C GLU A 277 19.15 -5.54 -21.68
N PRO A 278 19.51 -6.61 -20.91
CA PRO A 278 20.11 -6.44 -19.61
C PRO A 278 21.50 -5.82 -19.72
N PRO A 279 21.79 -4.73 -19.01
CA PRO A 279 23.12 -4.14 -18.97
C PRO A 279 24.13 -5.08 -18.28
N PRO A 280 25.43 -4.99 -18.59
CA PRO A 280 26.44 -5.76 -17.87
C PRO A 280 26.48 -5.39 -16.40
N LEU A 281 26.69 -6.38 -15.54
CA LEU A 281 26.79 -6.18 -14.09
C LEU A 281 28.19 -5.71 -13.71
N THR A 282 28.26 -4.84 -12.71
CA THR A 282 29.52 -4.55 -12.03
C THR A 282 29.93 -5.73 -11.15
N ARG A 283 31.19 -5.79 -10.70
CA ARG A 283 31.70 -6.85 -9.85
C ARG A 283 30.86 -7.06 -8.56
N ASP A 284 30.48 -5.98 -7.88
CA ASP A 284 29.64 -6.07 -6.68
C ASP A 284 28.23 -6.57 -7.00
N GLN A 285 27.67 -6.14 -8.14
CA GLN A 285 26.37 -6.64 -8.59
C GLN A 285 26.46 -8.11 -9.00
N GLN A 286 27.53 -8.51 -9.69
CA GLN A 286 27.74 -9.90 -10.11
C GLN A 286 27.82 -10.83 -8.89
N ARG A 287 28.60 -10.45 -7.88
CA ARG A 287 28.68 -11.21 -6.62
C ARG A 287 27.31 -11.36 -5.95
N CYS A 288 26.55 -10.26 -5.82
CA CYS A 288 25.20 -10.32 -5.26
C CYS A 288 24.25 -11.16 -6.13
N TRP A 289 24.39 -11.07 -7.46
CA TRP A 289 23.61 -11.86 -8.39
C TRP A 289 23.87 -13.35 -8.25
N ASP A 290 25.14 -13.75 -8.15
CA ASP A 290 25.52 -15.16 -8.03
C ASP A 290 24.90 -15.76 -6.75
N GLU A 291 24.98 -15.06 -5.61
CA GLU A 291 24.34 -15.50 -4.36
C GLU A 291 22.80 -15.58 -4.47
N ILE A 292 22.15 -14.61 -5.12
CA ILE A 292 20.68 -14.62 -5.34
C ILE A 292 20.32 -15.79 -6.25
N LYS A 293 21.06 -16.00 -7.34
CA LYS A 293 20.85 -17.08 -8.31
C LYS A 293 21.00 -18.45 -7.68
N ASP A 294 21.97 -18.63 -6.82
CA ASP A 294 22.16 -19.89 -6.07
C ASP A 294 20.98 -20.15 -5.13
N GLY A 295 20.48 -19.13 -4.45
CA GLY A 295 19.26 -19.23 -3.63
C GLY A 295 18.01 -19.55 -4.45
N LEU A 296 17.86 -18.96 -5.64
CA LEU A 296 16.76 -19.26 -6.54
C LEU A 296 16.84 -20.72 -7.05
N ARG A 297 18.04 -21.20 -7.35
CA ARG A 297 18.28 -22.60 -7.76
C ARG A 297 17.94 -23.56 -6.60
N ALA A 298 18.43 -23.29 -5.39
CA ALA A 298 18.11 -24.09 -4.21
C ALA A 298 16.59 -24.17 -3.96
N ALA A 299 15.87 -23.03 -4.11
CA ALA A 299 14.42 -23.00 -3.96
C ALA A 299 13.68 -23.82 -5.03
N LEU A 300 14.18 -23.90 -6.24
CA LEU A 300 13.64 -24.77 -7.29
C LEU A 300 13.84 -26.25 -6.95
N ASP A 301 14.95 -26.59 -6.28
CA ASP A 301 15.26 -27.94 -5.79
C ASP A 301 14.55 -28.23 -4.43
N HIS A 302 13.53 -27.45 -4.08
CA HIS A 302 12.75 -27.55 -2.84
C HIS A 302 13.58 -27.43 -1.55
N GLN A 303 14.75 -26.81 -1.61
CA GLN A 303 15.56 -26.49 -0.45
C GLN A 303 15.15 -25.13 0.12
N PRO A 304 15.05 -24.95 1.45
CA PRO A 304 14.68 -23.70 2.05
C PRO A 304 15.74 -22.62 1.80
N ALA A 305 15.35 -21.54 1.15
CA ALA A 305 16.20 -20.36 0.95
C ALA A 305 15.89 -19.31 2.02
N PRO A 306 16.91 -18.80 2.75
CA PRO A 306 16.68 -17.71 3.70
C PRO A 306 16.31 -16.43 2.95
N PRO A 307 15.57 -15.50 3.56
CA PRO A 307 15.34 -14.18 2.98
C PRO A 307 16.65 -13.43 2.76
N TYR A 308 16.71 -12.63 1.70
CA TYR A 308 17.86 -11.81 1.35
C TYR A 308 17.60 -10.34 1.67
N LEU A 309 18.51 -9.69 2.39
CA LEU A 309 18.51 -8.25 2.60
C LEU A 309 19.55 -7.61 1.67
N LEU A 310 19.09 -7.00 0.59
CA LEU A 310 19.95 -6.29 -0.37
C LEU A 310 20.09 -4.82 0.05
N HIS A 311 21.16 -4.51 0.77
CA HIS A 311 21.51 -3.17 1.18
C HIS A 311 22.37 -2.50 0.11
N GLY A 312 21.77 -1.61 -0.67
CA GLY A 312 22.50 -0.89 -1.72
C GLY A 312 22.23 0.60 -1.66
N VAL A 313 23.25 1.42 -1.74
CA VAL A 313 23.10 2.89 -1.79
C VAL A 313 22.12 3.32 -2.88
N THR A 314 21.59 4.53 -2.78
CA THR A 314 20.68 5.06 -3.80
C THR A 314 21.40 5.12 -5.15
N GLY A 315 20.81 4.50 -6.18
CA GLY A 315 21.44 4.41 -7.50
C GLY A 315 22.46 3.26 -7.66
N SER A 316 22.52 2.30 -6.74
CA SER A 316 23.42 1.14 -6.86
C SER A 316 22.97 0.06 -7.86
N GLY A 317 21.86 0.25 -8.55
CA GLY A 317 21.33 -0.70 -9.52
C GLY A 317 20.59 -1.91 -8.93
N LYS A 318 20.05 -1.81 -7.72
CA LYS A 318 19.21 -2.86 -7.09
C LYS A 318 18.13 -3.38 -8.04
N THR A 319 17.47 -2.47 -8.75
CA THR A 319 16.39 -2.80 -9.70
C THR A 319 16.84 -3.75 -10.79
N GLU A 320 18.07 -3.65 -11.27
CA GLU A 320 18.61 -4.59 -12.29
C GLU A 320 18.73 -6.01 -11.73
N LEU A 321 19.15 -6.16 -10.48
CA LEU A 321 19.17 -7.47 -9.83
C LEU A 321 17.77 -8.06 -9.67
N TYR A 322 16.77 -7.22 -9.39
CA TYR A 322 15.37 -7.67 -9.35
C TYR A 322 14.90 -8.15 -10.73
N LEU A 323 15.17 -7.38 -11.77
CA LEU A 323 14.78 -7.74 -13.14
C LEU A 323 15.41 -9.06 -13.57
N ARG A 324 16.69 -9.28 -13.27
CA ARG A 324 17.38 -10.57 -13.54
C ARG A 324 16.80 -11.73 -12.74
N ALA A 325 16.46 -11.48 -11.47
CA ALA A 325 15.85 -12.51 -10.64
C ALA A 325 14.45 -12.89 -11.17
N VAL A 326 13.65 -11.91 -11.61
CA VAL A 326 12.37 -12.14 -12.28
C VAL A 326 12.54 -12.91 -13.58
N GLU A 327 13.48 -12.50 -14.44
CA GLU A 327 13.78 -13.17 -15.70
C GLU A 327 14.14 -14.63 -15.49
N TYR A 328 15.05 -14.91 -14.55
CA TYR A 328 15.45 -16.27 -14.21
C TYR A 328 14.25 -17.12 -13.75
N VAL A 329 13.40 -16.57 -12.87
CA VAL A 329 12.23 -17.28 -12.33
C VAL A 329 11.19 -17.58 -13.41
N ILE A 330 10.94 -16.62 -14.33
CA ILE A 330 10.02 -16.80 -15.46
C ILE A 330 10.54 -17.88 -16.41
N GLN A 331 11.84 -17.89 -16.72
CA GLN A 331 12.47 -18.93 -17.56
C GLN A 331 12.33 -20.34 -16.95
N GLN A 332 12.19 -20.44 -15.64
CA GLN A 332 11.92 -21.70 -14.93
C GLN A 332 10.41 -22.03 -14.78
N GLY A 333 9.54 -21.31 -15.50
CA GLY A 333 8.08 -21.51 -15.45
C GLY A 333 7.44 -21.14 -14.10
N ARG A 334 8.12 -20.31 -13.31
CA ARG A 334 7.60 -19.74 -12.06
C ARG A 334 7.22 -18.27 -12.25
N GLN A 335 6.67 -17.67 -11.25
CA GLN A 335 6.11 -16.32 -11.28
C GLN A 335 6.70 -15.46 -10.16
N ALA A 336 6.66 -14.14 -10.35
CA ALA A 336 7.22 -13.20 -9.39
C ALA A 336 6.20 -12.15 -8.92
N ILE A 337 6.34 -11.72 -7.66
CA ILE A 337 5.63 -10.57 -7.08
C ILE A 337 6.66 -9.51 -6.75
N ILE A 338 6.47 -8.29 -7.27
CA ILE A 338 7.33 -7.13 -6.99
C ILE A 338 6.52 -6.09 -6.24
N LEU A 339 6.88 -5.88 -4.98
CA LEU A 339 6.28 -4.84 -4.17
C LEU A 339 7.12 -3.57 -4.24
N VAL A 340 6.46 -2.46 -4.57
CA VAL A 340 7.05 -1.12 -4.59
C VAL A 340 6.15 -0.18 -3.78
N PRO A 341 6.69 0.85 -3.10
CA PRO A 341 5.85 1.87 -2.48
C PRO A 341 4.94 2.54 -3.52
N GLU A 342 3.67 2.81 -3.18
CA GLU A 342 2.68 3.33 -4.13
C GLU A 342 3.15 4.59 -4.87
N ILE A 343 3.87 5.47 -4.18
CA ILE A 343 4.46 6.70 -4.75
C ILE A 343 5.62 6.38 -5.71
N ALA A 344 6.31 5.27 -5.54
CA ALA A 344 7.40 4.85 -6.41
C ALA A 344 6.93 4.14 -7.69
N LEU A 345 5.62 3.82 -7.77
CA LEU A 345 5.00 3.20 -8.94
C LEU A 345 4.76 4.24 -10.05
N THR A 346 5.85 4.84 -10.51
CA THR A 346 5.81 5.84 -11.59
C THR A 346 5.68 5.14 -12.96
N PRO A 347 5.16 5.84 -13.98
CA PRO A 347 5.15 5.33 -15.35
C PRO A 347 6.53 4.87 -15.83
N GLN A 348 7.59 5.54 -15.39
CA GLN A 348 8.97 5.19 -15.73
C GLN A 348 9.41 3.85 -15.09
N ALA A 349 9.02 3.60 -13.82
CA ALA A 349 9.28 2.33 -13.16
C ALA A 349 8.53 1.19 -13.87
N VAL A 350 7.25 1.39 -14.20
CA VAL A 350 6.42 0.40 -14.90
C VAL A 350 7.00 0.09 -16.29
N ARG A 351 7.42 1.10 -17.06
CA ARG A 351 8.05 0.92 -18.39
C ARG A 351 9.28 0.02 -18.34
N ARG A 352 10.08 0.07 -17.26
CA ARG A 352 11.25 -0.81 -17.11
C ARG A 352 10.86 -2.29 -17.07
N PHE A 353 9.77 -2.62 -16.36
CA PHE A 353 9.26 -4.00 -16.34
C PHE A 353 8.65 -4.40 -17.69
N LEU A 354 7.88 -3.52 -18.33
CA LEU A 354 7.31 -3.79 -19.65
C LEU A 354 8.39 -4.00 -20.72
N ALA A 355 9.48 -3.22 -20.66
CA ALA A 355 10.60 -3.35 -21.60
C ALA A 355 11.34 -4.70 -21.48
N ARG A 356 11.32 -5.30 -20.28
CA ARG A 356 11.97 -6.60 -20.02
C ARG A 356 11.04 -7.79 -20.17
N PHE A 357 9.74 -7.63 -19.88
CA PHE A 357 8.74 -8.71 -19.85
C PHE A 357 7.48 -8.35 -20.64
N PRO A 358 7.58 -8.18 -21.99
CA PRO A 358 6.43 -7.83 -22.82
C PRO A 358 5.27 -8.82 -22.65
N GLY A 359 4.05 -8.31 -22.42
CA GLY A 359 2.84 -9.14 -22.30
C GLY A 359 2.69 -9.93 -21.00
N GLN A 360 3.73 -10.01 -20.15
CA GLN A 360 3.74 -10.84 -18.94
C GLN A 360 3.59 -10.04 -17.65
N VAL A 361 3.49 -8.71 -17.72
CA VAL A 361 3.41 -7.81 -16.55
C VAL A 361 1.96 -7.55 -16.16
N GLY A 362 1.62 -7.80 -14.90
CA GLY A 362 0.38 -7.36 -14.29
C GLY A 362 0.62 -6.17 -13.35
N LEU A 363 -0.27 -5.18 -13.38
CA LEU A 363 -0.19 -4.01 -12.51
C LEU A 363 -1.36 -4.01 -11.51
N VAL A 364 -1.04 -3.77 -10.23
CA VAL A 364 -2.05 -3.66 -9.17
C VAL A 364 -1.78 -2.40 -8.36
N HIS A 365 -2.72 -1.45 -8.31
CA HIS A 365 -2.67 -0.28 -7.42
C HIS A 365 -4.05 0.33 -7.19
N SER A 366 -4.15 1.25 -6.23
CA SER A 366 -5.42 1.84 -5.78
C SER A 366 -6.13 2.70 -6.83
N GLN A 367 -5.41 3.26 -7.79
CA GLN A 367 -5.96 4.15 -8.84
C GLN A 367 -6.60 3.39 -10.01
N LEU A 368 -6.33 2.07 -10.14
CA LEU A 368 -7.00 1.23 -11.12
C LEU A 368 -8.48 1.10 -10.79
N SER A 369 -9.31 1.05 -11.82
CA SER A 369 -10.73 0.74 -11.68
C SER A 369 -10.93 -0.66 -11.08
N ALA A 370 -12.10 -0.89 -10.50
CA ALA A 370 -12.42 -2.22 -9.97
C ALA A 370 -12.39 -3.31 -11.07
N GLY A 371 -12.76 -2.94 -12.32
CA GLY A 371 -12.71 -3.84 -13.46
C GLY A 371 -11.30 -4.24 -13.86
N GLU A 372 -10.38 -3.28 -14.00
CA GLU A 372 -8.97 -3.54 -14.32
C GLU A 372 -8.31 -4.41 -13.26
N ARG A 373 -8.56 -4.12 -11.97
CA ARG A 373 -8.02 -4.95 -10.86
C ARG A 373 -8.59 -6.37 -10.88
N TYR A 374 -9.86 -6.52 -11.22
CA TYR A 374 -10.51 -7.82 -11.33
C TYR A 374 -9.95 -8.64 -12.50
N ASP A 375 -9.76 -8.00 -13.67
CA ASP A 375 -9.21 -8.67 -14.84
C ASP A 375 -7.74 -9.03 -14.65
N THR A 376 -6.93 -8.16 -14.04
CA THR A 376 -5.54 -8.48 -13.64
C THR A 376 -5.51 -9.66 -12.65
N TRP A 377 -6.42 -9.70 -11.68
CA TRP A 377 -6.54 -10.77 -10.72
C TRP A 377 -6.92 -12.11 -11.40
N ARG A 378 -7.84 -12.10 -12.37
CA ARG A 378 -8.22 -13.30 -13.15
C ARG A 378 -7.04 -13.83 -13.98
N ARG A 379 -6.34 -12.96 -14.70
CA ARG A 379 -5.14 -13.31 -15.47
C ARG A 379 -4.04 -13.91 -14.60
N ALA A 380 -3.84 -13.33 -13.42
CA ALA A 380 -2.88 -13.83 -12.44
C ALA A 380 -3.27 -15.25 -11.96
N ARG A 381 -4.54 -15.46 -11.60
CA ARG A 381 -5.09 -16.75 -11.19
C ARG A 381 -4.96 -17.80 -12.29
N GLY A 382 -5.20 -17.42 -13.53
CA GLY A 382 -5.03 -18.28 -14.72
C GLY A 382 -3.58 -18.59 -15.07
N GLY A 383 -2.60 -17.95 -14.41
CA GLY A 383 -1.18 -18.17 -14.68
C GLY A 383 -0.66 -17.45 -15.93
N GLU A 384 -1.42 -16.53 -16.52
CA GLU A 384 -1.06 -15.78 -17.73
C GLU A 384 0.01 -14.70 -17.47
N LEU A 385 0.19 -14.29 -16.22
CA LEU A 385 1.15 -13.26 -15.84
C LEU A 385 2.42 -13.88 -15.28
N GLY A 386 3.58 -13.48 -15.80
CA GLY A 386 4.89 -13.87 -15.29
C GLY A 386 5.30 -13.06 -14.07
N VAL A 387 4.92 -11.77 -14.02
CA VAL A 387 5.25 -10.88 -12.91
C VAL A 387 4.11 -9.92 -12.60
N VAL A 388 3.84 -9.73 -11.31
CA VAL A 388 2.88 -8.73 -10.83
C VAL A 388 3.64 -7.66 -10.05
N VAL A 389 3.41 -6.39 -10.43
CA VAL A 389 4.04 -5.22 -9.81
C VAL A 389 2.98 -4.37 -9.13
N GLY A 390 3.24 -3.93 -7.92
CA GLY A 390 2.30 -3.05 -7.20
C GLY A 390 2.71 -2.75 -5.75
N PRO A 391 1.88 -1.99 -5.01
CA PRO A 391 2.10 -1.73 -3.60
C PRO A 391 1.80 -2.97 -2.76
N ARG A 392 1.77 -2.82 -1.44
CA ARG A 392 1.54 -3.93 -0.50
C ARG A 392 0.38 -4.87 -0.86
N SER A 393 -0.69 -4.37 -1.51
CA SER A 393 -1.85 -5.17 -1.91
C SER A 393 -1.54 -6.16 -3.04
N ALA A 394 -0.51 -5.92 -3.83
CA ALA A 394 -0.08 -6.84 -4.88
C ALA A 394 0.45 -8.17 -4.32
N LEU A 395 0.86 -8.20 -3.04
CA LEU A 395 1.28 -9.43 -2.35
C LEU A 395 0.19 -10.52 -2.37
N PHE A 396 -1.06 -10.12 -2.39
CA PHE A 396 -2.22 -11.03 -2.33
C PHE A 396 -2.77 -11.42 -3.70
N THR A 397 -2.04 -11.17 -4.76
CA THR A 397 -2.42 -11.62 -6.10
C THR A 397 -2.28 -13.16 -6.19
N PRO A 398 -3.30 -13.89 -6.69
CA PRO A 398 -3.34 -15.35 -6.66
C PRO A 398 -2.49 -15.99 -7.77
N LEU A 399 -1.18 -15.82 -7.71
CA LEU A 399 -0.27 -16.48 -8.62
C LEU A 399 -0.09 -17.95 -8.20
N PRO A 400 -0.30 -18.91 -9.11
CA PRO A 400 -0.27 -20.34 -8.76
C PRO A 400 1.14 -20.90 -8.49
N LYS A 401 2.18 -20.30 -9.07
CA LYS A 401 3.55 -20.83 -9.04
C LYS A 401 4.58 -19.77 -8.65
N ILE A 402 4.43 -19.17 -7.47
CA ILE A 402 5.36 -18.14 -7.00
C ILE A 402 6.75 -18.72 -6.79
N GLY A 403 7.78 -18.11 -7.40
CA GLY A 403 9.20 -18.44 -7.20
C GLY A 403 10.01 -17.30 -6.60
N LEU A 404 9.48 -16.06 -6.67
CA LEU A 404 10.18 -14.88 -6.17
C LEU A 404 9.20 -13.84 -5.62
N ILE A 405 9.54 -13.28 -4.46
CA ILE A 405 8.86 -12.10 -3.90
C ILE A 405 9.92 -11.04 -3.63
N VAL A 406 9.79 -9.88 -4.26
CA VAL A 406 10.70 -8.75 -4.07
C VAL A 406 9.98 -7.61 -3.37
N LEU A 407 10.64 -6.99 -2.39
CA LEU A 407 10.20 -5.73 -1.79
C LEU A 407 11.26 -4.68 -2.03
N ASP A 408 10.99 -3.75 -2.92
CA ASP A 408 11.86 -2.58 -3.09
C ASP A 408 11.54 -1.51 -2.03
N GLU A 409 12.57 -0.75 -1.64
CA GLU A 409 12.48 0.22 -0.53
C GLU A 409 11.76 -0.36 0.71
N CYS A 410 12.17 -1.56 1.13
CA CYS A 410 11.51 -2.37 2.16
C CYS A 410 11.41 -1.68 3.54
N HIS A 411 12.12 -0.57 3.75
CA HIS A 411 12.03 0.27 4.95
C HIS A 411 10.79 1.19 4.97
N ASP A 412 10.10 1.37 3.83
CA ASP A 412 9.01 2.32 3.70
C ASP A 412 7.81 1.97 4.61
N ASP A 413 7.28 3.01 5.28
CA ASP A 413 6.13 2.84 6.19
C ASP A 413 4.83 2.48 5.46
N SER A 414 4.72 2.69 4.13
CA SER A 414 3.55 2.30 3.33
C SER A 414 3.32 0.79 3.28
N TYR A 415 4.33 0.00 3.63
CA TYR A 415 4.22 -1.44 3.78
C TYR A 415 3.48 -1.88 5.06
N TYR A 416 3.12 -0.96 5.93
CA TYR A 416 2.23 -1.22 7.05
C TYR A 416 0.78 -0.89 6.70
N GLN A 417 -0.15 -1.76 7.06
CA GLN A 417 -1.58 -1.50 6.93
C GLN A 417 -2.12 -0.82 8.19
N SER A 418 -2.66 0.39 8.04
CA SER A 418 -3.19 1.23 9.13
C SER A 418 -4.60 0.87 9.58
N ASP A 419 -5.28 -0.02 8.84
CA ASP A 419 -6.60 -0.54 9.17
C ASP A 419 -6.56 -2.04 9.42
N PRO A 420 -7.46 -2.59 10.24
CA PRO A 420 -7.51 -4.04 10.47
C PRO A 420 -7.70 -4.84 9.16
N PRO A 421 -7.01 -5.98 9.05
CA PRO A 421 -5.97 -6.50 9.92
C PRO A 421 -4.67 -5.71 9.78
N PHE A 422 -4.05 -5.36 10.92
CA PHE A 422 -2.83 -4.54 10.98
C PHE A 422 -1.60 -5.40 10.67
N TYR A 423 -1.21 -5.52 9.43
CA TYR A 423 -0.07 -6.34 9.04
C TYR A 423 1.09 -5.52 8.45
N GLN A 424 2.28 -6.08 8.52
CA GLN A 424 3.50 -5.61 7.89
C GLN A 424 3.75 -6.42 6.62
N ALA A 425 3.72 -5.80 5.45
CA ALA A 425 3.94 -6.51 4.19
C ALA A 425 5.31 -7.22 4.10
N ARG A 426 6.34 -6.68 4.76
CA ARG A 426 7.65 -7.36 4.87
C ARG A 426 7.55 -8.72 5.55
N GLN A 427 6.88 -8.79 6.71
CA GLN A 427 6.71 -10.04 7.44
C GLN A 427 5.80 -10.99 6.68
N ALA A 428 4.72 -10.46 6.10
CA ALA A 428 3.81 -11.22 5.26
C ALA A 428 4.51 -11.80 4.02
N ALA A 429 5.39 -11.06 3.37
CA ALA A 429 6.14 -11.52 2.21
C ALA A 429 7.15 -12.61 2.57
N VAL A 430 7.87 -12.46 3.69
CA VAL A 430 8.78 -13.50 4.20
C VAL A 430 8.01 -14.77 4.54
N ALA A 431 6.87 -14.64 5.24
CA ALA A 431 6.02 -15.78 5.55
C ALA A 431 5.45 -16.46 4.27
N TYR A 432 5.02 -15.65 3.29
CA TYR A 432 4.47 -16.16 2.04
C TYR A 432 5.53 -16.89 1.21
N ALA A 433 6.75 -16.34 1.14
CA ALA A 433 7.88 -17.00 0.50
C ALA A 433 8.19 -18.34 1.16
N GLY A 434 8.21 -18.40 2.49
CA GLY A 434 8.39 -19.67 3.22
C GLY A 434 7.29 -20.68 2.95
N ILE A 435 6.02 -20.25 2.84
CA ILE A 435 4.88 -21.12 2.51
C ILE A 435 4.98 -21.68 1.08
N THR A 436 5.39 -20.86 0.12
CA THR A 436 5.43 -21.22 -1.31
C THR A 436 6.75 -21.84 -1.75
N GLY A 437 7.78 -21.86 -0.88
CA GLY A 437 9.14 -22.24 -1.26
C GLY A 437 9.81 -21.21 -2.19
N ALA A 438 9.33 -19.96 -2.21
CA ALA A 438 9.90 -18.90 -3.05
C ALA A 438 11.05 -18.20 -2.33
N VAL A 439 11.90 -17.52 -3.10
CA VAL A 439 12.93 -16.61 -2.56
C VAL A 439 12.29 -15.27 -2.21
N CYS A 440 12.62 -14.71 -1.03
CA CYS A 440 12.22 -13.37 -0.64
C CYS A 440 13.44 -12.43 -0.67
N LEU A 441 13.36 -11.38 -1.51
CA LEU A 441 14.44 -10.40 -1.70
C LEU A 441 13.95 -9.01 -1.23
N LEU A 442 14.56 -8.49 -0.15
CA LEU A 442 14.21 -7.21 0.45
C LEU A 442 15.29 -6.19 0.14
N GLY A 443 14.98 -5.20 -0.68
CA GLY A 443 15.95 -4.16 -1.07
C GLY A 443 15.71 -2.83 -0.37
N SER A 444 16.80 -2.19 0.04
CA SER A 444 16.76 -0.85 0.64
C SER A 444 18.11 -0.13 0.55
N ALA A 445 18.06 1.19 0.46
CA ALA A 445 19.23 2.03 0.67
C ALA A 445 19.49 2.30 2.17
N THR A 446 18.44 2.24 2.97
CA THR A 446 18.45 2.50 4.40
C THR A 446 17.59 1.46 5.11
N PRO A 447 18.04 0.20 5.21
CA PRO A 447 17.25 -0.87 5.82
C PRO A 447 16.82 -0.49 7.24
N ASN A 448 15.69 -1.04 7.70
CA ASN A 448 15.31 -0.81 9.08
C ASN A 448 16.17 -1.65 10.05
N VAL A 449 16.30 -1.15 11.27
CA VAL A 449 17.13 -1.77 12.31
C VAL A 449 16.74 -3.23 12.56
N THR A 450 15.46 -3.55 12.56
CA THR A 450 14.98 -4.93 12.77
C THR A 450 15.37 -5.88 11.63
N SER A 451 15.29 -5.44 10.38
CA SER A 451 15.71 -6.26 9.22
C SER A 451 17.23 -6.47 9.22
N THR A 452 17.99 -5.41 9.54
CA THR A 452 19.45 -5.52 9.65
C THR A 452 19.87 -6.41 10.80
N PHE A 453 19.15 -6.36 11.93
CA PHE A 453 19.41 -7.26 13.07
C PHE A 453 19.24 -8.73 12.68
N ARG A 454 18.16 -9.07 11.95
CA ARG A 454 17.93 -10.43 11.47
C ARG A 454 19.01 -10.89 10.48
N ALA A 455 19.49 -9.98 9.64
CA ALA A 455 20.59 -10.27 8.74
C ALA A 455 21.92 -10.44 9.49
N ALA A 456 22.18 -9.61 10.51
CA ALA A 456 23.37 -9.71 11.34
C ALA A 456 23.38 -10.95 12.23
N SER A 457 22.18 -11.45 12.66
CA SER A 457 22.07 -12.71 13.42
C SER A 457 22.14 -13.97 12.55
N GLY A 458 22.27 -13.83 11.22
CA GLY A 458 22.32 -14.96 10.30
C GLY A 458 20.96 -15.57 9.92
N GLU A 459 19.85 -15.02 10.43
CA GLU A 459 18.49 -15.44 10.03
C GLU A 459 18.21 -15.11 8.56
N TRP A 460 18.75 -13.98 8.07
CA TRP A 460 18.68 -13.53 6.68
C TRP A 460 20.07 -13.43 6.08
N ARG A 461 20.17 -13.58 4.75
CA ARG A 461 21.40 -13.30 4.00
C ARG A 461 21.56 -11.81 3.77
N TYR A 462 22.75 -11.26 4.04
CA TYR A 462 23.05 -9.85 3.87
C TYR A 462 23.88 -9.62 2.62
N LEU A 463 23.34 -8.92 1.63
CA LEU A 463 24.00 -8.54 0.39
C LEU A 463 24.26 -7.04 0.38
N ARG A 464 25.43 -6.60 -0.08
CA ARG A 464 25.80 -5.20 -0.07
C ARG A 464 26.23 -4.70 -1.45
N LEU A 465 25.63 -3.55 -1.86
CA LEU A 465 26.01 -2.78 -3.05
C LEU A 465 26.49 -1.39 -2.60
N PRO A 466 27.79 -1.21 -2.38
CA PRO A 466 28.33 0.01 -1.78
C PRO A 466 28.42 1.18 -2.77
N SER A 467 28.56 0.88 -4.08
CA SER A 467 28.85 1.87 -5.12
C SER A 467 27.60 2.39 -5.81
N ARG A 468 27.55 3.67 -6.10
CA ARG A 468 26.50 4.31 -6.89
C ARG A 468 26.82 4.18 -8.38
N ILE A 469 25.87 3.63 -9.14
CA ILE A 469 25.99 3.46 -10.59
C ILE A 469 24.97 4.40 -11.23
N LEU A 470 25.39 5.33 -12.04
CA LEU A 470 24.52 6.38 -12.56
C LEU A 470 23.98 6.08 -13.94
N ALA A 471 24.79 5.56 -14.84
CA ALA A 471 24.43 5.06 -16.17
C ALA A 471 25.66 4.44 -16.87
N HIS A 472 25.47 3.93 -18.08
CA HIS A 472 26.60 3.57 -18.95
C HIS A 472 27.38 4.80 -19.39
N ARG A 473 28.68 4.66 -19.52
CA ARG A 473 29.60 5.73 -19.89
C ARG A 473 29.16 6.53 -21.13
N GLN A 474 28.67 5.86 -22.14
CA GLN A 474 28.18 6.51 -23.36
C GLN A 474 26.97 7.44 -23.12
N ALA A 475 26.01 7.00 -22.28
CA ALA A 475 24.84 7.82 -21.94
C ALA A 475 25.22 9.05 -21.09
N ILE A 476 26.22 8.91 -20.22
CA ILE A 476 26.75 9.99 -19.41
C ILE A 476 27.50 11.00 -20.26
N GLU A 477 28.36 10.51 -21.16
CA GLU A 477 29.12 11.36 -22.07
C GLU A 477 28.17 12.14 -23.02
N ALA A 478 27.13 11.49 -23.53
CA ALA A 478 26.10 12.14 -24.32
C ALA A 478 25.38 13.24 -23.53
N GLN A 479 24.96 12.93 -22.30
CA GLN A 479 24.29 13.90 -21.41
C GLN A 479 25.22 15.05 -21.01
N ALA A 480 26.49 14.77 -20.69
CA ALA A 480 27.47 15.80 -20.37
C ALA A 480 27.73 16.74 -21.56
N LYS A 481 27.79 16.16 -22.77
CA LYS A 481 27.93 16.91 -24.02
C LYS A 481 26.71 17.78 -24.30
N GLU A 482 25.51 17.25 -24.13
CA GLU A 482 24.24 17.99 -24.28
C GLU A 482 24.15 19.13 -23.28
N MET A 483 24.63 18.94 -22.06
CA MET A 483 24.64 19.94 -20.99
C MET A 483 25.85 20.90 -21.06
N GLY A 484 26.82 20.68 -21.95
CA GLY A 484 28.02 21.51 -22.09
C GLY A 484 28.94 21.49 -20.86
N VAL A 485 28.98 20.37 -20.11
CA VAL A 485 29.75 20.26 -18.86
C VAL A 485 30.77 19.13 -18.92
N ILE A 486 31.84 19.28 -18.13
CA ILE A 486 32.83 18.21 -17.94
C ILE A 486 32.25 17.21 -16.95
N SER A 487 32.21 15.92 -17.35
CA SER A 487 31.73 14.85 -16.49
C SER A 487 32.65 14.67 -15.28
N ARG A 488 32.07 14.59 -14.09
CA ARG A 488 32.76 14.31 -12.81
C ARG A 488 32.71 12.83 -12.44
N TYR A 489 32.36 11.98 -13.38
CA TYR A 489 32.27 10.56 -13.11
C TYR A 489 33.63 9.88 -13.17
N GLU A 490 33.83 8.99 -12.20
CA GLU A 490 34.95 8.07 -12.25
C GLU A 490 34.53 6.78 -12.98
N PRO A 491 35.36 6.27 -13.93
CA PRO A 491 35.06 5.00 -14.55
C PRO A 491 35.12 3.89 -13.50
N LEU A 492 33.99 3.19 -13.36
CA LEU A 492 33.93 1.92 -12.67
C LEU A 492 34.25 0.83 -13.68
N GLU A 493 34.56 -0.36 -13.24
CA GLU A 493 34.91 -1.51 -14.11
C GLU A 493 34.00 -1.61 -15.34
N GLY A 494 34.60 -1.67 -16.55
CA GLY A 494 33.89 -1.76 -17.81
C GLY A 494 33.27 -0.42 -18.29
N GLN A 495 32.01 -0.46 -18.71
CA GLN A 495 31.29 0.70 -19.25
C GLN A 495 30.49 1.49 -18.17
N ALA A 496 30.54 1.05 -16.92
CA ALA A 496 29.83 1.73 -15.82
C ALA A 496 30.61 2.94 -15.31
N ALA A 497 29.90 3.97 -14.91
CA ALA A 497 30.51 5.11 -14.23
C ALA A 497 29.91 5.26 -12.84
N SER A 498 30.76 5.52 -11.86
CA SER A 498 30.39 5.77 -10.48
C SER A 498 30.58 7.23 -10.10
N GLN A 499 29.90 7.64 -9.08
CA GLN A 499 30.07 8.93 -8.43
C GLN A 499 29.88 8.75 -6.94
N ASP A 500 30.68 9.45 -6.16
CA ASP A 500 30.49 9.51 -4.72
C ASP A 500 29.14 10.11 -4.36
N LEU A 501 28.65 9.75 -3.18
CA LEU A 501 27.47 10.39 -2.61
C LEU A 501 27.75 11.89 -2.37
N PRO A 502 26.76 12.77 -2.54
CA PRO A 502 26.99 14.22 -2.44
C PRO A 502 27.47 14.58 -1.04
N PRO A 503 28.44 15.49 -0.93
CA PRO A 503 28.90 16.00 0.37
C PRO A 503 27.76 16.66 1.13
N VAL A 504 27.67 16.38 2.44
CA VAL A 504 26.67 16.94 3.33
C VAL A 504 27.36 17.88 4.32
N VAL A 505 26.99 19.16 4.27
CA VAL A 505 27.46 20.19 5.19
C VAL A 505 26.44 20.37 6.30
N VAL A 506 26.83 20.06 7.53
CA VAL A 506 25.99 20.29 8.72
C VAL A 506 26.20 21.70 9.21
N VAL A 507 25.13 22.49 9.32
CA VAL A 507 25.17 23.88 9.79
C VAL A 507 24.49 23.98 11.15
N ASP A 508 25.22 24.49 12.13
CA ASP A 508 24.71 24.79 13.47
C ASP A 508 23.89 26.09 13.50
N MET A 509 22.58 25.95 13.57
CA MET A 509 21.67 27.09 13.63
C MET A 509 21.77 27.87 14.95
N ARG A 510 22.40 27.34 15.99
CA ARG A 510 22.66 28.05 17.24
C ARG A 510 23.74 29.11 17.03
N GLU A 511 24.80 28.79 16.26
CA GLU A 511 25.85 29.71 15.89
C GLU A 511 25.33 30.80 14.93
N GLU A 512 24.51 30.43 13.96
CA GLU A 512 23.84 31.40 13.06
C GLU A 512 23.04 32.44 13.85
N LEU A 513 22.30 32.00 14.88
CA LEU A 513 21.55 32.90 15.76
C LEU A 513 22.46 33.82 16.61
N LYS A 514 23.61 33.32 17.11
CA LYS A 514 24.57 34.11 17.83
C LYS A 514 25.21 35.20 16.95
N LEU A 515 25.45 34.86 15.68
CA LEU A 515 25.98 35.79 14.68
C LEU A 515 24.88 36.73 14.11
N GLY A 516 23.68 36.74 14.70
CA GLY A 516 22.61 37.68 14.36
C GLY A 516 21.71 37.26 13.19
N ASN A 517 21.95 36.09 12.60
CA ASN A 517 21.07 35.54 11.55
C ASN A 517 19.74 35.08 12.13
N ARG A 518 18.65 35.77 11.84
CA ARG A 518 17.28 35.46 12.29
C ARG A 518 16.44 34.75 11.22
N SER A 519 16.94 34.63 9.98
CA SER A 519 16.30 33.87 8.90
C SER A 519 16.14 32.39 9.29
N ILE A 520 15.20 31.72 8.67
CA ILE A 520 15.08 30.25 8.77
C ILE A 520 16.18 29.56 7.94
N PHE A 521 16.87 30.29 7.07
CA PHE A 521 17.98 29.78 6.28
C PHE A 521 19.31 30.27 6.86
N SER A 522 20.28 29.38 6.98
CA SER A 522 21.66 29.70 7.30
C SER A 522 22.28 30.54 6.18
N LYS A 523 23.30 31.33 6.50
CA LYS A 523 24.05 32.08 5.49
C LYS A 523 24.63 31.19 4.39
N VAL A 524 25.13 30.01 4.78
CA VAL A 524 25.63 29.00 3.83
C VAL A 524 24.56 28.59 2.85
N LEU A 525 23.35 28.25 3.32
CA LEU A 525 22.24 27.86 2.43
C LEU A 525 21.80 29.00 1.51
N GLN A 526 21.78 30.27 2.01
CA GLN A 526 21.45 31.46 1.19
C GLN A 526 22.45 31.67 0.05
N VAL A 527 23.74 31.50 0.34
CA VAL A 527 24.81 31.64 -0.70
C VAL A 527 24.69 30.52 -1.74
N GLU A 528 24.49 29.28 -1.32
CA GLU A 528 24.37 28.15 -2.25
C GLU A 528 23.08 28.25 -3.11
N LEU A 529 21.97 28.76 -2.54
CA LEU A 529 20.75 29.03 -3.31
C LEU A 529 20.96 30.11 -4.35
N ALA A 530 21.65 31.23 -3.99
CA ALA A 530 21.98 32.28 -4.91
C ALA A 530 22.83 31.76 -6.09
N GLN A 531 23.81 30.90 -5.80
CA GLN A 531 24.66 30.29 -6.83
C GLN A 531 23.85 29.40 -7.78
N VAL A 532 22.99 28.51 -7.23
CA VAL A 532 22.13 27.61 -8.02
C VAL A 532 21.22 28.39 -8.98
N LEU A 533 20.64 29.50 -8.49
CA LEU A 533 19.78 30.35 -9.29
C LEU A 533 20.58 31.11 -10.40
N ALA A 534 21.78 31.61 -10.07
CA ALA A 534 22.66 32.24 -11.03
C ALA A 534 23.11 31.29 -12.16
N GLU A 535 23.35 30.03 -11.82
CA GLU A 535 23.73 28.97 -12.74
C GLU A 535 22.54 28.34 -13.48
N LYS A 536 21.31 28.83 -13.26
CA LYS A 536 20.05 28.31 -13.84
C LYS A 536 19.85 26.82 -13.56
N ARG A 537 20.30 26.35 -12.41
CA ARG A 537 20.12 24.98 -11.89
C ARG A 537 18.91 24.90 -10.96
N GLN A 538 18.66 23.74 -10.42
CA GLN A 538 17.52 23.52 -9.54
C GLN A 538 17.93 23.16 -8.13
N ALA A 539 17.11 23.58 -7.15
CA ALA A 539 17.27 23.23 -5.75
C ALA A 539 16.01 22.56 -5.17
N ILE A 540 16.23 21.69 -4.17
CA ILE A 540 15.17 21.15 -3.33
C ILE A 540 15.34 21.72 -1.91
N LEU A 541 14.28 22.29 -1.36
CA LEU A 541 14.19 22.65 0.06
C LEU A 541 13.28 21.65 0.78
N PHE A 542 13.90 20.85 1.60
CA PHE A 542 13.24 19.77 2.30
C PHE A 542 12.91 20.14 3.74
N LEU A 543 11.67 19.92 4.15
CA LEU A 543 11.20 20.08 5.52
C LEU A 543 10.73 18.74 6.08
N ASN A 544 11.44 18.23 7.10
CA ASN A 544 11.08 16.96 7.74
C ASN A 544 9.88 17.13 8.70
N ARG A 545 8.69 17.42 8.14
CA ARG A 545 7.48 17.64 8.92
C ARG A 545 6.46 16.52 8.72
N ARG A 546 6.00 15.91 9.83
CA ARG A 546 4.77 15.10 9.89
C ARG A 546 3.77 15.78 10.83
N GLY A 547 2.66 16.27 10.30
CA GLY A 547 1.53 16.79 11.07
C GLY A 547 1.77 18.11 11.79
N THR A 548 0.81 18.48 12.66
CA THR A 548 0.79 19.73 13.44
C THR A 548 1.46 19.60 14.82
N ALA A 549 2.24 18.54 15.05
CA ALA A 549 2.86 18.30 16.35
C ALA A 549 3.86 19.41 16.72
N THR A 550 3.60 20.11 17.78
CA THR A 550 4.45 21.14 18.38
C THR A 550 5.35 20.50 19.44
N TYR A 551 6.62 20.38 19.13
CA TYR A 551 7.62 19.98 20.11
C TYR A 551 8.29 21.21 20.73
N VAL A 552 8.86 21.01 21.90
CA VAL A 552 9.48 22.08 22.68
C VAL A 552 10.97 21.86 22.78
N PHE A 553 11.72 22.82 22.31
CA PHE A 553 13.17 22.83 22.44
C PHE A 553 13.72 24.24 22.70
N CYS A 554 14.92 24.30 23.20
CA CYS A 554 15.67 25.54 23.42
C CYS A 554 16.45 25.92 22.16
N ARG A 555 16.20 27.09 21.59
CA ARG A 555 16.88 27.57 20.37
C ARG A 555 18.35 27.92 20.61
N ASP A 556 18.76 28.22 21.87
CA ASP A 556 20.13 28.63 22.17
C ASP A 556 21.06 27.44 22.38
N CYS A 557 20.58 26.32 22.94
CA CYS A 557 21.42 25.16 23.21
C CYS A 557 20.91 23.85 22.56
N GLY A 558 19.78 23.86 21.84
CA GLY A 558 19.21 22.67 21.22
C GLY A 558 18.50 21.69 22.16
N HIS A 559 18.56 21.94 23.50
CA HIS A 559 18.00 21.03 24.50
C HIS A 559 16.50 20.78 24.29
N THR A 560 16.11 19.52 24.12
CA THR A 560 14.72 19.07 24.04
C THR A 560 14.26 18.50 25.38
N LEU A 561 13.06 18.85 25.81
CA LEU A 561 12.48 18.33 27.05
C LEU A 561 12.04 16.89 26.86
N LYS A 562 12.70 15.97 27.56
CA LYS A 562 12.42 14.55 27.52
C LYS A 562 11.69 14.03 28.75
N CYS A 563 10.98 12.92 28.58
CA CYS A 563 10.35 12.19 29.69
C CYS A 563 11.43 11.47 30.52
N PRO A 564 11.46 11.65 31.87
CA PRO A 564 12.45 10.98 32.70
C PRO A 564 12.28 9.46 32.80
N ARG A 565 11.12 8.92 32.38
CA ARG A 565 10.84 7.48 32.43
C ARG A 565 11.08 6.77 31.08
N CYS A 566 10.89 7.48 29.96
CA CYS A 566 10.88 6.88 28.63
C CYS A 566 11.98 7.41 27.71
N ASP A 567 12.70 8.45 28.13
CA ASP A 567 13.65 9.23 27.32
C ASP A 567 13.09 9.76 25.98
N LEU A 568 11.77 9.74 25.82
CA LEU A 568 11.08 10.29 24.64
C LEU A 568 10.79 11.78 24.83
N PRO A 569 10.82 12.59 23.77
CA PRO A 569 10.44 14.00 23.81
C PRO A 569 9.02 14.21 24.35
N LEU A 570 8.84 15.24 25.17
CA LEU A 570 7.53 15.64 25.69
C LEU A 570 6.80 16.54 24.68
N THR A 571 5.49 16.32 24.53
CA THR A 571 4.64 17.12 23.65
C THR A 571 3.88 18.16 24.47
N TYR A 572 3.83 19.39 23.98
CA TYR A 572 3.06 20.46 24.63
C TYR A 572 1.61 20.49 24.16
N HIS A 573 0.69 20.51 25.10
CA HIS A 573 -0.74 20.68 24.89
C HIS A 573 -1.22 22.05 25.35
N GLY A 574 -1.55 22.91 24.40
CA GLY A 574 -1.96 24.31 24.68
C GLY A 574 -3.20 24.42 25.56
N ALA A 575 -4.19 23.53 25.37
CA ALA A 575 -5.42 23.51 26.15
C ALA A 575 -5.16 23.20 27.64
N GLN A 576 -4.17 22.37 27.93
CA GLN A 576 -3.79 21.98 29.30
C GLN A 576 -2.59 22.74 29.83
N GLN A 577 -1.95 23.57 29.02
CA GLN A 577 -0.69 24.27 29.33
C GLN A 577 0.39 23.35 29.93
N ALA A 578 0.39 22.10 29.56
CA ALA A 578 1.23 21.04 30.07
C ALA A 578 2.04 20.31 29.00
N LEU A 579 3.20 19.82 29.38
CA LEU A 579 4.02 18.89 28.64
C LEU A 579 3.63 17.46 29.03
N THR A 580 3.27 16.61 28.05
CA THR A 580 2.81 15.25 28.31
C THR A 580 3.67 14.24 27.53
N CYS A 581 4.04 13.14 28.18
CA CYS A 581 4.56 11.97 27.52
C CYS A 581 3.41 11.06 27.06
N HIS A 582 3.24 10.92 25.75
CA HIS A 582 2.19 10.06 25.19
C HIS A 582 2.50 8.55 25.26
N HIS A 583 3.67 8.19 25.78
CA HIS A 583 4.02 6.81 26.01
C HIS A 583 3.61 6.34 27.44
N CYS A 584 3.98 7.10 28.49
CA CYS A 584 3.72 6.69 29.87
C CYS A 584 2.80 7.62 30.67
N GLY A 585 2.26 8.67 30.06
CA GLY A 585 1.37 9.63 30.71
C GLY A 585 2.06 10.63 31.67
N TYR A 586 3.40 10.62 31.78
CA TYR A 586 4.12 11.61 32.61
C TYR A 586 3.78 13.04 32.14
N GLN A 587 3.46 13.90 33.11
CA GLN A 587 3.11 15.31 32.85
C GLN A 587 4.00 16.24 33.65
N ARG A 588 4.31 17.41 33.08
CA ARG A 588 4.95 18.53 33.76
C ARG A 588 4.52 19.86 33.16
N LYS A 589 4.65 20.93 33.93
CA LYS A 589 4.41 22.29 33.46
C LYS A 589 5.53 22.73 32.50
N MET A 590 5.18 23.58 31.54
CA MET A 590 6.14 24.21 30.64
C MET A 590 7.12 25.08 31.43
N PRO A 591 8.44 24.85 31.37
CA PRO A 591 9.42 25.66 32.08
C PRO A 591 9.55 27.05 31.43
N LYS A 592 9.63 28.08 32.20
CA LYS A 592 9.87 29.45 31.73
C LYS A 592 11.31 29.66 31.20
N ARG A 593 12.26 28.87 31.67
CA ARG A 593 13.67 28.90 31.26
C ARG A 593 14.17 27.51 30.96
N CYS A 594 15.11 27.41 30.03
CA CYS A 594 15.76 26.15 29.70
C CYS A 594 16.45 25.57 30.94
N PRO A 595 16.25 24.28 31.28
CA PRO A 595 16.91 23.66 32.43
C PRO A 595 18.43 23.59 32.29
N VAL A 596 18.96 23.54 31.07
CA VAL A 596 20.39 23.43 30.77
C VAL A 596 21.06 24.81 30.71
N CYS A 597 20.68 25.67 29.75
CA CYS A 597 21.36 26.95 29.52
C CYS A 597 20.66 28.17 30.14
N LYS A 598 19.55 27.98 30.87
CA LYS A 598 18.75 29.02 31.53
C LYS A 598 18.12 30.06 30.61
N SER A 599 18.24 29.90 29.33
CA SER A 599 17.66 30.79 28.31
C SER A 599 16.14 30.80 28.38
N THR A 600 15.53 31.94 28.07
CA THR A 600 14.09 32.14 27.92
C THR A 600 13.59 31.69 26.52
N ARG A 601 14.48 31.31 25.61
CA ARG A 601 14.12 30.90 24.23
C ARG A 601 13.74 29.42 24.13
N ILE A 602 13.31 28.82 25.24
CA ILE A 602 12.68 27.49 25.22
C ILE A 602 11.20 27.66 24.94
N ARG A 603 10.75 27.18 23.79
CA ARG A 603 9.36 27.31 23.33
C ARG A 603 9.02 26.30 22.26
N GLN A 604 7.76 26.30 21.90
CA GLN A 604 7.24 25.53 20.76
C GLN A 604 7.81 26.05 19.44
N TYR A 605 8.10 25.13 18.54
CA TYR A 605 8.55 25.47 17.19
C TYR A 605 7.81 24.64 16.15
N GLY A 606 7.35 25.30 15.10
CA GLY A 606 6.74 24.70 13.94
C GLY A 606 6.94 25.61 12.72
N THR A 607 7.54 25.05 11.65
CA THR A 607 7.67 25.74 10.35
C THR A 607 6.89 24.94 9.32
N GLY A 608 6.04 25.57 8.53
CA GLY A 608 5.33 24.97 7.40
C GLY A 608 6.07 25.22 6.08
N THR A 609 5.72 24.45 5.06
CA THR A 609 6.21 24.64 3.68
C THR A 609 5.89 26.02 3.14
N GLU A 610 4.74 26.58 3.52
CA GLU A 610 4.33 27.97 3.18
C GLU A 610 5.31 29.02 3.69
N ARG A 611 5.79 28.85 4.94
CA ARG A 611 6.77 29.77 5.50
C ARG A 611 8.12 29.64 4.82
N VAL A 612 8.51 28.42 4.43
CA VAL A 612 9.75 28.20 3.67
C VAL A 612 9.66 28.87 2.30
N GLU A 613 8.55 28.71 1.62
CA GLU A 613 8.29 29.38 0.33
C GLU A 613 8.29 30.90 0.45
N ALA A 614 7.61 31.45 1.45
CA ALA A 614 7.58 32.90 1.70
C ALA A 614 8.98 33.47 1.99
N GLU A 615 9.81 32.75 2.73
CA GLU A 615 11.20 33.14 2.98
C GLU A 615 12.05 33.12 1.71
N VAL A 616 11.85 32.09 0.84
CA VAL A 616 12.50 32.07 -0.49
C VAL A 616 12.10 33.28 -1.32
N GLN A 617 10.82 33.60 -1.40
CA GLN A 617 10.33 34.72 -2.16
C GLN A 617 10.82 36.06 -1.63
N SER A 618 10.99 36.18 -0.30
CA SER A 618 11.56 37.38 0.34
C SER A 618 13.03 37.59 0.00
N LEU A 619 13.82 36.50 -0.01
CA LEU A 619 15.28 36.55 -0.27
C LEU A 619 15.60 36.55 -1.77
N PHE A 620 14.80 35.86 -2.56
CA PHE A 620 14.98 35.66 -4.00
C PHE A 620 13.66 35.90 -4.75
N PRO A 621 13.22 37.16 -4.91
CA PRO A 621 11.92 37.49 -5.51
C PRO A 621 11.71 36.98 -6.94
N GLN A 622 12.80 36.73 -7.66
CA GLN A 622 12.76 36.21 -9.03
C GLN A 622 12.74 34.70 -9.14
N ALA A 623 12.94 33.98 -8.02
CA ALA A 623 12.95 32.53 -8.02
C ALA A 623 11.53 31.95 -8.19
N ARG A 624 11.37 31.04 -9.14
CA ARG A 624 10.12 30.32 -9.37
C ARG A 624 10.06 29.15 -8.42
N THR A 625 9.08 29.16 -7.52
CA THR A 625 8.90 28.10 -6.52
C THR A 625 7.74 27.19 -6.87
N LEU A 626 7.85 25.91 -6.51
CA LEU A 626 6.76 24.94 -6.48
C LEU A 626 6.69 24.29 -5.10
N ARG A 627 5.48 24.12 -4.57
CA ARG A 627 5.25 23.36 -3.34
C ARG A 627 4.79 21.96 -3.66
N TRP A 628 5.35 21.00 -2.95
CA TRP A 628 4.96 19.59 -2.97
C TRP A 628 4.73 19.07 -1.56
N ASP A 629 3.52 19.27 -1.08
CA ASP A 629 3.07 18.84 0.23
C ASP A 629 1.68 18.18 0.15
N PHE A 630 1.14 17.76 1.30
CA PHE A 630 -0.14 17.08 1.37
C PHE A 630 -1.30 17.95 0.85
N GLU A 631 -1.24 19.27 1.03
CA GLU A 631 -2.32 20.17 0.60
C GLU A 631 -2.35 20.36 -0.91
N THR A 632 -1.17 20.51 -1.52
CA THR A 632 -1.03 20.72 -2.98
C THR A 632 -1.31 19.44 -3.76
N THR A 633 -1.27 18.25 -3.12
CA THR A 633 -1.39 16.94 -3.77
C THR A 633 -2.72 16.23 -3.57
N ARG A 634 -3.74 16.89 -3.01
CA ARG A 634 -5.07 16.30 -2.78
C ARG A 634 -5.82 15.90 -4.06
N LYS A 635 -5.55 16.58 -5.18
CA LYS A 635 -6.21 16.30 -6.47
C LYS A 635 -5.52 15.14 -7.19
N LYS A 636 -6.30 14.28 -7.85
CA LYS A 636 -5.78 13.21 -8.72
C LYS A 636 -4.91 13.81 -9.82
N GLY A 637 -3.72 13.23 -10.05
CA GLY A 637 -2.76 13.70 -11.05
C GLY A 637 -1.88 14.88 -10.62
N ALA A 638 -2.10 15.50 -9.43
CA ALA A 638 -1.30 16.64 -8.98
C ALA A 638 0.18 16.30 -8.79
N HIS A 639 0.49 15.09 -8.33
CA HIS A 639 1.87 14.60 -8.20
C HIS A 639 2.62 14.62 -9.54
N GLU A 640 2.01 14.07 -10.58
CA GLU A 640 2.60 14.02 -11.92
C GLU A 640 2.76 15.41 -12.53
N ALA A 641 1.77 16.29 -12.33
CA ALA A 641 1.79 17.65 -12.82
C ALA A 641 2.94 18.46 -12.18
N ILE A 642 3.14 18.35 -10.86
CA ILE A 642 4.23 19.02 -10.14
C ILE A 642 5.58 18.52 -10.66
N LEU A 643 5.74 17.19 -10.76
CA LEU A 643 6.96 16.55 -11.26
C LEU A 643 7.28 16.98 -12.70
N SER A 644 6.31 16.88 -13.58
CA SER A 644 6.46 17.27 -14.99
C SER A 644 6.84 18.75 -15.12
N SER A 645 6.21 19.63 -14.35
CA SER A 645 6.53 21.05 -14.34
C SER A 645 7.94 21.34 -13.84
N PHE A 646 8.38 20.65 -12.79
CA PHE A 646 9.73 20.83 -12.25
C PHE A 646 10.79 20.23 -13.18
N SER A 647 10.58 19.03 -13.72
CA SER A 647 11.48 18.42 -14.70
C SER A 647 11.59 19.23 -16.00
N ALA A 648 10.50 19.91 -16.40
CA ALA A 648 10.48 20.83 -17.56
C ALA A 648 11.07 22.21 -17.25
N GLN A 649 11.78 22.40 -16.12
CA GLN A 649 12.40 23.66 -15.70
C GLN A 649 11.45 24.86 -15.58
N ARG A 650 10.17 24.60 -15.29
CA ARG A 650 9.19 25.66 -15.04
C ARG A 650 9.29 26.25 -13.64
N ALA A 651 10.09 25.64 -12.77
CA ALA A 651 10.45 26.15 -11.45
C ALA A 651 11.91 25.85 -11.12
N ASP A 652 12.50 26.72 -10.30
CA ASP A 652 13.89 26.70 -9.90
C ASP A 652 14.06 25.99 -8.54
N ILE A 653 13.09 26.19 -7.64
CA ILE A 653 13.13 25.64 -6.28
C ILE A 653 11.87 24.84 -6.00
N LEU A 654 12.06 23.60 -5.58
CA LEU A 654 10.99 22.71 -5.13
C LEU A 654 10.98 22.63 -3.60
N VAL A 655 9.94 23.15 -2.96
CA VAL A 655 9.75 23.11 -1.50
C VAL A 655 8.82 21.98 -1.14
N GLY A 656 9.24 21.08 -0.25
CA GLY A 656 8.33 20.02 0.12
C GLY A 656 8.75 19.16 1.31
N THR A 657 7.96 18.11 1.56
CA THR A 657 8.11 17.21 2.71
C THR A 657 8.56 15.82 2.25
N GLN A 658 8.28 14.79 3.04
CA GLN A 658 8.76 13.40 2.84
C GLN A 658 8.49 12.80 1.45
N MET A 659 7.60 13.37 0.66
CA MET A 659 7.36 12.94 -0.72
C MET A 659 8.58 13.16 -1.62
N LEU A 660 9.39 14.20 -1.35
CA LEU A 660 10.63 14.49 -2.07
C LEU A 660 11.73 13.44 -1.85
N ALA A 661 11.66 12.70 -0.76
CA ALA A 661 12.63 11.65 -0.45
C ALA A 661 12.50 10.43 -1.38
N LYS A 662 11.36 10.26 -2.09
CA LYS A 662 11.01 9.01 -2.76
C LYS A 662 11.17 9.06 -4.29
N GLY A 663 11.90 8.09 -4.86
CA GLY A 663 11.82 7.65 -6.26
C GLY A 663 12.10 8.63 -7.40
N LEU A 664 12.47 9.89 -7.13
CA LEU A 664 12.61 10.92 -8.16
C LEU A 664 13.98 10.91 -8.84
N ASP A 665 13.99 11.03 -10.15
CA ASP A 665 15.18 11.29 -10.94
C ASP A 665 15.11 12.70 -11.50
N LEU A 666 15.93 13.61 -10.90
CA LEU A 666 15.92 15.04 -11.18
C LEU A 666 17.37 15.51 -11.49
N PRO A 667 17.82 15.40 -12.74
CA PRO A 667 19.22 15.59 -13.11
C PRO A 667 19.74 17.01 -12.86
N LEU A 668 18.88 18.02 -12.87
CA LEU A 668 19.30 19.42 -12.68
C LEU A 668 19.36 19.85 -11.20
N VAL A 669 18.98 18.99 -10.28
CA VAL A 669 19.05 19.27 -8.84
C VAL A 669 20.47 19.12 -8.35
N THR A 670 21.13 20.26 -8.13
CA THR A 670 22.50 20.32 -7.62
C THR A 670 22.57 20.71 -6.14
N LEU A 671 21.49 21.23 -5.56
CA LEU A 671 21.43 21.61 -4.15
C LEU A 671 20.21 20.99 -3.47
N VAL A 672 20.44 20.39 -2.31
CA VAL A 672 19.38 20.01 -1.39
C VAL A 672 19.60 20.71 -0.04
N GLY A 673 18.65 21.55 0.34
CA GLY A 673 18.62 22.21 1.65
C GLY A 673 17.64 21.54 2.59
N VAL A 674 18.13 20.92 3.68
CA VAL A 674 17.29 20.44 4.77
C VAL A 674 17.10 21.59 5.75
N VAL A 675 15.91 22.20 5.75
CA VAL A 675 15.65 23.46 6.48
C VAL A 675 15.66 23.27 8.00
N LEU A 676 15.18 22.13 8.49
CA LEU A 676 15.19 21.81 9.93
C LEU A 676 15.18 20.30 10.13
N ALA A 677 16.35 19.73 10.38
CA ALA A 677 16.52 18.30 10.55
C ALA A 677 15.95 17.77 11.88
N ASP A 678 15.90 18.61 12.90
CA ASP A 678 15.53 18.24 14.28
C ASP A 678 14.08 17.80 14.45
N VAL A 679 13.17 18.21 13.56
CA VAL A 679 11.74 17.94 13.70
C VAL A 679 11.46 16.45 13.83
N GLY A 680 12.11 15.66 12.98
CA GLY A 680 11.92 14.20 12.99
C GLY A 680 12.45 13.53 14.25
N LEU A 681 13.56 14.02 14.78
CA LEU A 681 14.22 13.50 16.00
C LEU A 681 13.39 13.74 17.26
N ASN A 682 12.60 14.81 17.25
CA ASN A 682 11.84 15.25 18.42
C ASN A 682 10.40 14.72 18.46
N LEU A 683 10.06 13.75 17.60
CA LEU A 683 8.79 13.02 17.69
C LEU A 683 8.84 12.03 18.87
N PRO A 684 7.75 11.89 19.65
CA PRO A 684 7.69 10.94 20.76
C PRO A 684 7.44 9.51 20.28
N ASP A 685 8.31 9.01 19.41
CA ASP A 685 8.24 7.69 18.78
C ASP A 685 9.60 6.99 18.92
N TYR A 686 9.60 5.72 19.30
CA TYR A 686 10.82 4.93 19.44
C TYR A 686 11.60 4.78 18.12
N ARG A 687 10.96 4.96 16.96
CA ARG A 687 11.59 4.95 15.64
C ARG A 687 11.91 6.33 15.08
N ALA A 688 11.79 7.39 15.88
CA ALA A 688 12.02 8.76 15.42
C ALA A 688 13.43 8.94 14.82
N SER A 689 14.45 8.42 15.51
CA SER A 689 15.85 8.40 15.06
C SER A 689 16.05 7.65 13.77
N GLU A 690 15.51 6.43 13.69
CA GLU A 690 15.60 5.58 12.49
C GLU A 690 14.96 6.26 11.28
N ARG A 691 13.74 6.78 11.43
CA ARG A 691 13.03 7.48 10.35
C ARG A 691 13.75 8.73 9.89
N THR A 692 14.29 9.49 10.84
CA THR A 692 15.04 10.71 10.51
C THR A 692 16.29 10.37 9.73
N PHE A 693 17.05 9.35 10.14
CA PHE A 693 18.21 8.87 9.40
C PHE A 693 17.83 8.45 7.97
N GLN A 694 16.79 7.63 7.84
CA GLN A 694 16.31 7.14 6.54
C GLN A 694 15.94 8.28 5.60
N VAL A 695 15.13 9.22 6.08
CA VAL A 695 14.67 10.35 5.29
C VAL A 695 15.83 11.27 4.89
N LEU A 696 16.71 11.61 5.82
CA LEU A 696 17.86 12.49 5.54
C LEU A 696 18.81 11.87 4.51
N THR A 697 19.10 10.58 4.64
CA THR A 697 19.96 9.84 3.70
C THR A 697 19.34 9.75 2.31
N GLN A 698 18.02 9.55 2.23
CA GLN A 698 17.30 9.49 0.96
C GLN A 698 17.25 10.84 0.26
N VAL A 699 16.97 11.90 1.02
CA VAL A 699 16.92 13.28 0.51
C VAL A 699 18.31 13.72 0.06
N ALA A 700 19.35 13.41 0.85
CA ALA A 700 20.73 13.64 0.43
C ALA A 700 21.07 12.93 -0.90
N GLY A 701 20.62 11.70 -1.07
CA GLY A 701 20.80 10.96 -2.31
C GLY A 701 20.04 11.52 -3.54
N ARG A 702 19.25 12.60 -3.40
CA ARG A 702 18.61 13.29 -4.55
C ARG A 702 19.55 14.26 -5.25
N ALA A 703 20.48 14.88 -4.52
CA ALA A 703 21.49 15.73 -5.13
C ALA A 703 22.50 14.90 -5.95
N GLY A 704 23.01 15.49 -7.01
CA GLY A 704 24.13 14.95 -7.78
C GLY A 704 23.80 13.64 -8.52
N ARG A 705 22.65 13.53 -9.14
CA ARG A 705 22.31 12.40 -10.04
C ARG A 705 22.72 12.66 -11.51
N SER A 706 23.40 13.72 -11.74
CA SER A 706 23.85 14.15 -13.08
C SER A 706 25.35 14.47 -13.09
N PRO A 707 25.94 14.68 -14.27
CA PRO A 707 27.32 15.14 -14.40
C PRO A 707 27.67 16.42 -13.64
N LEU A 708 26.65 17.20 -13.25
CA LEU A 708 26.81 18.48 -12.55
C LEU A 708 27.29 18.32 -11.09
N GLY A 709 27.22 17.12 -10.53
CA GLY A 709 27.44 16.89 -9.11
C GLY A 709 26.32 17.45 -8.24
N GLY A 710 26.52 17.50 -6.93
CA GLY A 710 25.53 18.03 -6.00
C GLY A 710 26.09 18.27 -4.60
N LYS A 711 25.37 19.06 -3.81
CA LYS A 711 25.70 19.41 -2.44
C LYS A 711 24.45 19.37 -1.56
N VAL A 712 24.61 19.01 -0.30
CA VAL A 712 23.53 18.99 0.68
C VAL A 712 23.87 19.88 1.86
N ILE A 713 22.97 20.79 2.21
CA ILE A 713 23.07 21.64 3.41
C ILE A 713 22.04 21.18 4.41
N LEU A 714 22.51 20.70 5.57
CA LEU A 714 21.69 20.20 6.65
C LEU A 714 21.71 21.18 7.82
N GLN A 715 20.61 21.90 8.04
CA GLN A 715 20.47 22.86 9.14
C GLN A 715 19.88 22.19 10.38
N THR A 716 20.49 22.42 11.54
CA THR A 716 20.08 21.79 12.80
C THR A 716 20.45 22.64 14.01
N PHE A 717 19.71 22.46 15.10
CA PHE A 717 20.03 22.95 16.44
C PHE A 717 20.75 21.89 17.31
N GLN A 718 20.97 20.68 16.79
CA GLN A 718 21.59 19.55 17.48
C GLN A 718 22.69 18.91 16.60
N PRO A 719 23.72 19.64 16.16
CA PRO A 719 24.70 19.13 15.21
C PRO A 719 25.50 17.93 15.74
N GLU A 720 25.60 17.76 17.06
CA GLU A 720 26.29 16.62 17.69
C GLU A 720 25.44 15.34 17.72
N HIS A 721 24.14 15.41 17.35
CA HIS A 721 23.27 14.25 17.45
C HIS A 721 23.75 13.13 16.50
N TYR A 722 23.93 11.91 17.03
CA TYR A 722 24.51 10.78 16.29
C TYR A 722 23.81 10.48 14.96
N VAL A 723 22.48 10.66 14.88
CA VAL A 723 21.70 10.46 13.65
C VAL A 723 22.15 11.41 12.56
N LEU A 724 22.34 12.69 12.90
CA LEU A 724 22.72 13.73 11.95
C LEU A 724 24.16 13.56 11.49
N GLN A 725 25.06 13.22 12.40
CA GLN A 725 26.45 12.91 12.09
C GLN A 725 26.58 11.68 11.20
N ALA A 726 25.80 10.63 11.48
CA ALA A 726 25.81 9.43 10.66
C ALA A 726 25.20 9.69 9.26
N ALA A 727 24.10 10.46 9.17
CA ALA A 727 23.50 10.82 7.89
C ALA A 727 24.44 11.70 7.05
N ALA A 728 25.13 12.66 7.68
CA ALA A 728 26.08 13.53 6.99
C ALA A 728 27.27 12.75 6.40
N ARG A 729 27.69 11.67 7.05
CA ARG A 729 28.79 10.81 6.60
C ARG A 729 28.31 9.61 5.76
N HIS A 730 27.04 9.52 5.44
CA HIS A 730 26.42 8.34 4.80
C HIS A 730 26.76 7.03 5.53
N ASN A 731 26.94 7.07 6.85
CA ASN A 731 27.40 5.96 7.67
C ASN A 731 26.23 5.20 8.31
N TYR A 732 25.57 4.36 7.52
CA TYR A 732 24.49 3.50 8.03
C TYR A 732 24.96 2.56 9.15
N ARG A 733 26.17 1.99 9.06
CA ARG A 733 26.68 1.05 10.05
C ARG A 733 26.86 1.72 11.43
N GLY A 734 27.45 2.91 11.47
CA GLY A 734 27.60 3.68 12.71
C GLY A 734 26.24 4.04 13.34
N PHE A 735 25.27 4.47 12.52
CA PHE A 735 23.89 4.70 12.94
C PHE A 735 23.28 3.43 13.54
N TYR A 736 23.34 2.29 12.82
CA TYR A 736 22.75 1.03 13.22
C TYR A 736 23.22 0.57 14.61
N HIS A 737 24.52 0.60 14.88
CA HIS A 737 25.07 0.16 16.18
C HIS A 737 24.57 1.05 17.35
N GLN A 738 24.60 2.37 17.19
CA GLN A 738 24.14 3.29 18.24
C GLN A 738 22.63 3.17 18.47
N GLU A 739 21.84 3.07 17.41
CA GLU A 739 20.39 2.88 17.52
C GLU A 739 20.04 1.53 18.16
N LEU A 740 20.80 0.48 17.83
CA LEU A 740 20.58 -0.85 18.38
C LEU A 740 20.86 -0.89 19.89
N ASP A 741 21.94 -0.24 20.35
CA ASP A 741 22.26 -0.12 21.77
C ASP A 741 21.18 0.66 22.55
N TYR A 742 20.70 1.76 21.98
CA TYR A 742 19.58 2.52 22.54
C TYR A 742 18.31 1.64 22.70
N ARG A 743 17.97 0.86 21.68
CA ARG A 743 16.80 -0.05 21.73
C ARG A 743 16.98 -1.17 22.72
N ARG A 744 18.21 -1.67 22.91
CA ARG A 744 18.51 -2.70 23.90
C ARG A 744 18.27 -2.16 25.32
N GLN A 745 18.79 -0.96 25.63
CA GLN A 745 18.63 -0.33 26.93
C GLN A 745 17.16 -0.07 27.29
N LEU A 746 16.34 0.29 26.31
CA LEU A 746 14.94 0.65 26.53
C LEU A 746 13.96 -0.50 26.22
N GLY A 747 14.43 -1.69 25.86
CA GLY A 747 13.58 -2.83 25.55
C GLY A 747 12.66 -2.61 24.35
N TYR A 748 13.14 -1.96 23.27
CA TYR A 748 12.40 -1.80 22.03
C TYR A 748 12.73 -2.89 21.00
N PRO A 749 11.88 -3.10 19.97
CA PRO A 749 12.20 -4.02 18.87
C PRO A 749 13.58 -3.68 18.25
N PRO A 750 14.45 -4.68 17.97
CA PRO A 750 14.17 -6.11 17.84
C PRO A 750 14.21 -6.94 19.12
N TYR A 751 14.59 -6.38 20.27
CA TYR A 751 14.80 -7.12 21.51
C TYR A 751 13.53 -7.59 22.19
N GLN A 752 12.49 -6.74 22.17
CA GLN A 752 11.18 -7.09 22.72
C GLN A 752 10.08 -6.78 21.70
N ARG A 753 8.98 -7.51 21.78
CA ARG A 753 7.78 -7.21 21.00
C ARG A 753 6.99 -6.08 21.67
N LEU A 754 6.23 -5.34 20.83
CA LEU A 754 5.27 -4.34 21.28
C LEU A 754 3.88 -4.74 20.81
N VAL A 755 2.89 -4.52 21.66
CA VAL A 755 1.47 -4.56 21.25
C VAL A 755 0.80 -3.30 21.75
N ARG A 756 0.15 -2.58 20.85
CA ARG A 756 -0.68 -1.42 21.16
C ARG A 756 -2.16 -1.86 21.13
N LEU A 757 -2.86 -1.63 22.24
CA LEU A 757 -4.31 -1.74 22.30
C LEU A 757 -4.87 -0.32 22.35
N GLU A 758 -5.74 0.01 21.40
CA GLU A 758 -6.40 1.31 21.30
C GLU A 758 -7.91 1.14 21.43
N TYR A 759 -8.52 1.94 22.33
CA TYR A 759 -9.97 2.03 22.48
C TYR A 759 -10.46 3.41 22.05
N ARG A 760 -11.62 3.45 21.39
CA ARG A 760 -12.24 4.68 20.87
C ARG A 760 -13.65 4.83 21.39
N HIS A 761 -13.99 6.04 21.88
CA HIS A 761 -15.35 6.34 22.30
C HIS A 761 -15.68 7.81 22.12
N VAL A 762 -16.98 8.13 21.94
CA VAL A 762 -17.45 9.53 21.78
C VAL A 762 -17.37 10.33 23.10
N ARG A 763 -17.37 9.67 24.25
CA ARG A 763 -17.21 10.26 25.58
C ARG A 763 -15.83 9.90 26.13
N GLU A 764 -15.06 10.92 26.58
CA GLU A 764 -13.69 10.73 27.09
C GLU A 764 -13.65 9.88 28.35
N ALA A 765 -14.51 10.16 29.32
CA ALA A 765 -14.59 9.42 30.57
C ALA A 765 -14.87 7.91 30.38
N GLU A 766 -15.63 7.56 29.35
CA GLU A 766 -15.90 6.17 29.03
C GLU A 766 -14.66 5.50 28.38
N ALA A 767 -13.97 6.21 27.49
CA ALA A 767 -12.73 5.70 26.89
C ALA A 767 -11.67 5.45 27.97
N GLU A 768 -11.54 6.36 28.93
CA GLU A 768 -10.63 6.22 30.08
C GLU A 768 -11.02 5.05 30.98
N ARG A 769 -12.31 4.96 31.34
CA ARG A 769 -12.83 3.88 32.17
C ARG A 769 -12.55 2.50 31.58
N MET A 770 -12.85 2.34 30.27
CA MET A 770 -12.58 1.08 29.55
C MET A 770 -11.08 0.77 29.48
N ALA A 771 -10.23 1.79 29.33
CA ALA A 771 -8.78 1.62 29.33
C ALA A 771 -8.24 1.15 30.70
N LYS A 772 -8.72 1.73 31.78
CA LYS A 772 -8.38 1.30 33.16
C LYS A 772 -8.87 -0.12 33.44
N MET A 773 -10.08 -0.47 33.03
CA MET A 773 -10.62 -1.82 33.18
C MET A 773 -9.78 -2.85 32.41
N MET A 774 -9.38 -2.56 31.18
CA MET A 774 -8.57 -3.46 30.38
C MET A 774 -7.18 -3.69 31.01
N VAL A 775 -6.57 -2.67 31.61
CA VAL A 775 -5.31 -2.86 32.36
C VAL A 775 -5.50 -3.82 33.54
N GLY A 776 -6.62 -3.75 34.25
CA GLY A 776 -6.96 -4.72 35.30
C GLY A 776 -7.05 -6.14 34.78
N ASN A 777 -7.73 -6.35 33.63
CA ASN A 777 -7.84 -7.64 32.98
C ASN A 777 -6.46 -8.17 32.55
N ILE A 778 -5.66 -7.32 31.91
CA ILE A 778 -4.30 -7.72 31.45
C ILE A 778 -3.42 -8.12 32.63
N LYS A 779 -3.45 -7.40 33.76
CA LYS A 779 -2.73 -7.75 34.98
C LYS A 779 -3.13 -9.15 35.48
N SER A 780 -4.45 -9.39 35.57
CA SER A 780 -4.96 -10.71 35.95
C SER A 780 -4.49 -11.83 34.98
N TRP A 781 -4.43 -11.54 33.67
CA TRP A 781 -3.94 -12.53 32.70
C TRP A 781 -2.43 -12.77 32.81
N ILE A 782 -1.65 -11.73 33.13
CA ILE A 782 -0.21 -11.84 33.40
C ILE A 782 0.01 -12.74 34.63
N ASP A 783 -0.72 -12.47 35.72
CA ASP A 783 -0.56 -13.19 36.96
C ASP A 783 -1.00 -14.67 36.83
N SER A 784 -2.15 -14.91 36.22
CA SER A 784 -2.70 -16.27 36.04
C SER A 784 -1.92 -17.09 35.01
N GLY A 785 -1.33 -16.47 34.00
CA GLY A 785 -0.59 -17.13 32.93
C GLY A 785 0.92 -17.16 33.12
N GLY A 786 1.45 -16.54 34.18
CA GLY A 786 2.88 -16.51 34.46
C GLY A 786 3.73 -15.60 33.54
N TYR A 787 3.13 -14.67 32.81
CA TYR A 787 3.79 -13.79 31.83
C TYR A 787 4.54 -12.62 32.50
N ARG A 788 5.36 -12.89 33.52
CA ARG A 788 6.03 -11.91 34.37
C ARG A 788 6.98 -10.96 33.64
N ALA A 789 7.48 -11.31 32.44
CA ALA A 789 8.33 -10.47 31.61
C ALA A 789 7.54 -9.42 30.80
N THR A 790 6.20 -9.33 31.02
CA THR A 790 5.35 -8.36 30.34
C THR A 790 5.26 -7.05 31.13
N GLU A 791 5.60 -5.95 30.49
CA GLU A 791 5.44 -4.60 31.02
C GLU A 791 4.18 -3.96 30.41
N ILE A 792 3.42 -3.26 31.25
CA ILE A 792 2.24 -2.49 30.84
C ILE A 792 2.57 -1.01 30.91
N VAL A 793 2.45 -0.30 29.82
CA VAL A 793 2.66 1.13 29.71
C VAL A 793 1.32 1.82 29.43
N GLY A 794 0.94 2.73 30.28
CA GLY A 794 -0.38 3.37 30.25
C GLY A 794 -1.35 2.80 31.32
N PRO A 795 -2.67 3.04 31.23
CA PRO A 795 -3.39 3.63 30.08
C PRO A 795 -3.17 5.14 29.94
N VAL A 796 -3.09 5.61 28.70
CA VAL A 796 -2.86 7.02 28.39
C VAL A 796 -3.64 7.45 27.15
N PRO A 797 -4.01 8.74 27.01
CA PRO A 797 -4.54 9.25 25.74
C PRO A 797 -3.51 9.05 24.61
N CYS A 798 -3.99 8.70 23.42
CA CYS A 798 -3.14 8.65 22.23
C CYS A 798 -2.56 10.03 21.93
N PHE A 799 -1.51 10.08 21.09
CA PHE A 799 -0.89 11.34 20.65
C PHE A 799 -1.91 12.30 20.03
N TYR A 800 -2.76 11.81 19.15
CA TYR A 800 -3.97 12.50 18.71
C TYR A 800 -5.15 12.00 19.56
N ALA A 801 -5.33 12.60 20.73
CA ALA A 801 -6.31 12.16 21.72
C ALA A 801 -7.74 12.16 21.20
N ARG A 802 -8.06 12.97 20.18
CA ARG A 802 -9.38 13.02 19.53
C ARG A 802 -9.23 12.98 18.02
N LEU A 803 -9.90 12.04 17.36
CA LEU A 803 -9.89 11.88 15.91
C LEU A 803 -11.29 11.47 15.42
N GLY A 804 -11.81 12.15 14.40
CA GLY A 804 -13.13 11.85 13.85
C GLY A 804 -14.27 11.95 14.89
N GLY A 805 -14.15 12.86 15.85
CA GLY A 805 -15.14 13.04 16.92
C GLY A 805 -15.01 12.05 18.09
N GLN A 806 -14.10 11.08 18.03
CA GLN A 806 -13.91 10.08 19.09
C GLN A 806 -12.63 10.34 19.89
N TYR A 807 -12.70 10.16 21.20
CA TYR A 807 -11.55 10.13 22.10
C TYR A 807 -10.87 8.79 22.03
N ARG A 808 -9.51 8.80 22.08
CA ARG A 808 -8.66 7.64 21.87
C ARG A 808 -7.75 7.45 23.07
N TRP A 809 -7.81 6.27 23.66
CA TRP A 809 -6.93 5.83 24.74
C TRP A 809 -6.15 4.59 24.33
N GLN A 810 -4.93 4.49 24.79
CA GLN A 810 -4.06 3.37 24.46
C GLN A 810 -3.39 2.75 25.67
N ILE A 811 -3.10 1.46 25.52
CA ILE A 811 -2.27 0.67 26.39
C ILE A 811 -1.17 0.08 25.50
N VAL A 812 0.08 0.19 25.90
CA VAL A 812 1.20 -0.44 25.21
C VAL A 812 1.75 -1.55 26.08
N LEU A 813 1.81 -2.76 25.54
CA LEU A 813 2.44 -3.90 26.17
C LEU A 813 3.82 -4.10 25.55
N ARG A 814 4.80 -4.45 26.38
CA ARG A 814 6.16 -4.76 25.98
C ARG A 814 6.61 -6.05 26.65
N GLY A 815 7.13 -6.98 25.85
CA GLY A 815 7.56 -8.29 26.36
C GLY A 815 7.76 -9.33 25.26
N PRO A 816 8.27 -10.52 25.59
CA PRO A 816 8.55 -11.57 24.61
C PRO A 816 7.30 -12.33 24.16
N GLU A 817 6.32 -12.59 25.02
CA GLU A 817 5.22 -13.54 24.84
C GLU A 817 3.84 -12.89 24.69
N LEU A 818 3.78 -11.68 24.17
CA LEU A 818 2.55 -10.88 24.11
C LEU A 818 1.43 -11.55 23.29
N LEU A 819 1.79 -12.28 22.23
CA LEU A 819 0.81 -12.98 21.40
C LEU A 819 0.16 -14.13 22.18
N SER A 820 0.92 -14.86 22.95
CA SER A 820 0.41 -15.96 23.81
C SER A 820 -0.49 -15.41 24.94
N LEU A 821 -0.09 -14.29 25.55
CA LEU A 821 -0.88 -13.59 26.56
C LEU A 821 -2.27 -13.17 26.05
N LEU A 822 -2.36 -12.67 24.80
CA LEU A 822 -3.59 -12.09 24.26
C LEU A 822 -4.43 -13.07 23.43
N ARG A 823 -3.84 -14.17 22.96
CA ARG A 823 -4.54 -15.15 22.13
C ARG A 823 -5.68 -15.82 22.89
N GLY A 824 -6.85 -15.92 22.23
CA GLY A 824 -8.04 -16.54 22.83
C GLY A 824 -8.75 -15.67 23.88
N ARG A 825 -8.25 -14.46 24.16
CA ARG A 825 -8.91 -13.54 25.08
C ARG A 825 -9.97 -12.71 24.35
N SER A 826 -11.06 -12.38 25.05
CA SER A 826 -12.07 -11.47 24.51
C SER A 826 -11.57 -10.02 24.59
N LEU A 827 -11.16 -9.49 23.44
CA LEU A 827 -10.65 -8.13 23.34
C LEU A 827 -11.71 -7.11 22.86
N GLY A 828 -12.92 -7.59 22.57
CA GLY A 828 -14.09 -6.74 22.29
C GLY A 828 -13.86 -5.75 21.14
N GLU A 829 -14.09 -4.45 21.40
CA GLU A 829 -13.94 -3.37 20.42
C GLU A 829 -12.53 -2.75 20.36
N TRP A 830 -11.55 -3.38 21.01
CA TRP A 830 -10.17 -2.90 21.01
C TRP A 830 -9.51 -3.11 19.66
N ARG A 831 -8.80 -2.10 19.20
CA ARG A 831 -7.91 -2.17 18.04
C ARG A 831 -6.55 -2.66 18.53
N ILE A 832 -6.08 -3.77 17.98
CA ILE A 832 -4.85 -4.43 18.42
C ILE A 832 -3.81 -4.34 17.32
N GLU A 833 -2.69 -3.73 17.62
CA GLU A 833 -1.58 -3.61 16.70
C GLU A 833 -0.33 -4.27 17.25
N VAL A 834 0.09 -5.32 16.60
CA VAL A 834 1.31 -6.06 16.95
C VAL A 834 2.51 -5.43 16.24
N ASN A 835 3.55 -5.10 16.99
CA ASN A 835 4.74 -4.40 16.50
C ASN A 835 4.39 -3.16 15.66
N PRO A 836 3.58 -2.22 16.19
CA PRO A 836 3.17 -1.04 15.45
C PRO A 836 4.41 -0.27 14.96
N PRO A 837 4.39 0.27 13.73
CA PRO A 837 5.52 1.05 13.23
C PRO A 837 5.65 2.39 13.93
N SER A 838 4.63 2.81 14.67
CA SER A 838 4.58 4.06 15.42
C SER A 838 3.66 3.93 16.61
N LEU A 839 4.00 4.62 17.69
CA LEU A 839 3.15 4.76 18.87
C LEU A 839 2.39 6.11 18.88
N LEU A 840 2.45 6.87 17.79
CA LEU A 840 1.77 8.17 17.62
C LEU A 840 0.28 8.04 17.25
#